data_e7e97663fd4e13c3ddd413d360945c10
#
_entry.id   e7e97663fd4e13c3ddd413d360945c10
#
_cell.length_a   1.000
_cell.length_b   1.000
_cell.length_c   1.000
_cell.angle_alpha   90.00
_cell.angle_beta   90.00
_cell.angle_gamma   90.00
#
_symmetry.space_group_name_H-M   'P 1'
#
loop_
_entity.id
_entity.type
_entity.pdbx_description
1 polymer ?
#
loop_
_entity_poly.entity_id
_entity_poly.type
_entity_poly.pdbx_seq_one_letter_code
_entity_poly.pdbx_strand_id
1 'polypeptide(L)'
;MKGSVLKKESEFEVVRAFSHILGLPNKTDGSLFIYKGEKGKSKKPDGYYFYDGITFILDAKAPNEKFTGQLKDYMELESNENFIGFEYNKTEFRCYVNGKLIKDELTLKDKEYYKEKYFPKRINNEQIVNSGALKLANLFRNSKIDKQMNVPFIGAVMLCMKFLESDYIDLTSTATILKSIKQGINEILVDKDIPITKKEKKRFILRILDDSSLNRARSEDLFTIIQEISTIYNFIHISADDYKGHDIMNNFLKVFRRWNSVNANEKGEVFTPDHIANLMYSLAYCSKDSEILDPTCGSGTFLTNAMANMFNEIDPKLENLHETQKNIKQNRLIGIETNEFNATLAGINMMLHSDGASQIYNADCFERLPSLQNMYNRVLMNPPFAQSDIELKFVYETLYYMRDDGFLATIVPKSCVSGTIEANVRYLSKIFKIANLKAVISLPTNLFYPVGANTCIIVLHKTNIKDNKTILINCLNDGFEVVNKARICKNDEWDNIKNEILKAYLENDFTKNRAIIKTDLQANDELLFEAYSSHRNAMIQEEVYTRYIREAVSAKVLCGFELHKNTLKKNAIWDTAFEDFSISDLIIKIGKGREKKSIDRKIENKYPQNGIPLIIAKKDNNGVGGAKLRDEIEQVYSDKICIISGGDGGGGKTYYCEFEFCATNFVMICDFANCIKDKMDKFAKYFLAITISETLFKTIGHGRTISEVPNINIKLPITAKKEIDFAYMSNYIQKIQYAEFL
;
A
#
# COMPACT_ATOMS: atom_id res chain seq x y z
N MET A 1 -7.82 -56.85 51.89
CA MET A 1 -7.30 -55.55 51.44
C MET A 1 -6.87 -55.69 50.00
N LYS A 2 -7.68 -55.24 49.05
CA LYS A 2 -7.32 -55.19 47.61
C LYS A 2 -6.55 -53.91 47.40
N GLY A 3 -5.23 -54.01 47.13
CA GLY A 3 -4.42 -52.88 46.76
C GLY A 3 -4.96 -52.23 45.47
N SER A 4 -5.29 -50.95 45.56
CA SER A 4 -5.59 -50.11 44.39
C SER A 4 -4.30 -50.03 43.54
N VAL A 5 -4.32 -50.70 42.40
CA VAL A 5 -3.33 -50.47 41.35
C VAL A 5 -3.48 -48.99 40.90
N LEU A 6 -2.59 -48.14 41.37
CA LEU A 6 -2.46 -46.75 40.85
C LEU A 6 -2.22 -46.86 39.33
N LYS A 7 -3.20 -46.46 38.54
CA LYS A 7 -3.09 -46.39 37.10
C LYS A 7 -1.89 -45.44 36.81
N LYS A 8 -0.86 -45.95 36.14
CA LYS A 8 0.31 -45.13 35.75
C LYS A 8 -0.19 -44.00 34.83
N GLU A 9 -0.04 -42.75 35.26
CA GLU A 9 -0.41 -41.60 34.42
C GLU A 9 0.35 -41.66 33.10
N SER A 10 -0.34 -41.44 32.02
CA SER A 10 0.21 -41.45 30.67
C SER A 10 0.88 -40.14 30.30
N GLU A 11 1.79 -40.15 29.36
CA GLU A 11 2.40 -38.91 28.78
C GLU A 11 1.33 -37.92 28.28
N PHE A 12 0.23 -38.42 27.73
CA PHE A 12 -0.93 -37.58 27.31
C PHE A 12 -1.54 -36.79 28.48
N GLU A 13 -1.66 -37.37 29.67
CA GLU A 13 -2.16 -36.68 30.88
C GLU A 13 -1.17 -35.60 31.36
N VAL A 14 0.12 -35.77 31.08
CA VAL A 14 1.15 -34.75 31.36
C VAL A 14 1.04 -33.59 30.41
N VAL A 15 0.88 -33.82 29.11
CA VAL A 15 0.66 -32.77 28.07
C VAL A 15 -0.59 -31.99 28.38
N ARG A 16 -1.69 -32.62 28.77
CA ARG A 16 -2.94 -31.99 29.17
C ARG A 16 -2.78 -31.11 30.42
N ALA A 17 -2.06 -31.57 31.43
CA ALA A 17 -1.78 -30.80 32.62
C ALA A 17 -0.90 -29.58 32.30
N PHE A 18 0.11 -29.74 31.44
CA PHE A 18 0.98 -28.69 30.99
C PHE A 18 0.19 -27.57 30.28
N SER A 19 -0.63 -27.91 29.28
CA SER A 19 -1.41 -26.92 28.52
C SER A 19 -2.42 -26.18 29.40
N HIS A 20 -3.00 -26.84 30.40
CA HIS A 20 -3.89 -26.19 31.36
C HIS A 20 -3.17 -25.15 32.23
N ILE A 21 -1.97 -25.49 32.77
CA ILE A 21 -1.18 -24.56 33.58
C ILE A 21 -0.66 -23.39 32.74
N LEU A 22 -0.19 -23.67 31.53
CA LEU A 22 0.27 -22.64 30.59
C LEU A 22 -0.87 -21.71 30.14
N GLY A 23 -2.14 -22.13 30.28
CA GLY A 23 -3.32 -21.33 29.87
C GLY A 23 -3.52 -21.29 28.38
N LEU A 24 -3.15 -22.36 27.67
CA LEU A 24 -3.35 -22.53 26.24
C LEU A 24 -4.35 -23.66 25.98
N PRO A 25 -5.27 -23.51 25.02
CA PRO A 25 -6.30 -24.53 24.77
C PRO A 25 -5.71 -25.85 24.28
N ASN A 26 -6.33 -26.96 24.66
CA ASN A 26 -5.92 -28.34 24.30
C ASN A 26 -5.85 -28.64 22.79
N LYS A 27 -6.23 -27.73 21.92
CA LYS A 27 -6.24 -27.91 20.47
C LYS A 27 -4.88 -27.75 19.78
N THR A 28 -3.85 -27.48 20.54
CA THR A 28 -2.48 -27.29 20.05
C THR A 28 -1.53 -28.35 20.58
N ASP A 29 -1.92 -29.60 20.51
CA ASP A 29 -1.02 -30.71 20.70
C ASP A 29 -0.06 -30.75 19.53
N GLY A 30 1.12 -30.56 19.50
CA GLY A 30 2.09 -30.54 18.39
C GLY A 30 1.78 -31.41 17.15
N SER A 31 0.53 -31.88 17.01
CA SER A 31 0.09 -32.84 16.00
C SER A 31 0.21 -32.35 14.57
N LEU A 32 0.14 -31.04 14.35
CA LEU A 32 0.37 -30.39 13.04
C LEU A 32 1.81 -29.96 12.83
N PHE A 33 2.65 -29.95 13.87
CA PHE A 33 3.99 -29.44 13.73
C PHE A 33 5.00 -30.58 13.64
N ILE A 34 5.64 -30.71 12.49
CA ILE A 34 6.65 -31.76 12.24
C ILE A 34 7.93 -31.05 11.78
N TYR A 35 8.99 -31.13 12.60
CA TYR A 35 10.30 -30.67 12.18
C TYR A 35 10.93 -31.69 11.21
N LYS A 36 11.47 -31.21 10.09
CA LYS A 36 12.30 -32.02 9.18
C LYS A 36 13.73 -32.04 9.70
N GLY A 37 14.12 -33.17 10.29
CA GLY A 37 15.51 -33.43 10.63
C GLY A 37 16.36 -33.80 9.41
N GLU A 38 17.69 -33.79 9.58
CA GLU A 38 18.62 -34.30 8.59
C GLU A 38 18.28 -35.75 8.21
N LYS A 39 18.37 -36.10 6.93
CA LYS A 39 18.00 -37.37 6.33
C LYS A 39 16.51 -37.72 6.26
N GLY A 40 15.61 -36.70 6.27
CA GLY A 40 14.19 -36.93 6.02
C GLY A 40 13.39 -37.57 7.15
N LYS A 41 13.95 -37.75 8.34
CA LYS A 41 13.21 -38.20 9.53
C LYS A 41 12.42 -37.02 10.09
N SER A 42 11.11 -37.15 10.16
CA SER A 42 10.25 -36.19 10.83
C SER A 42 10.38 -36.31 12.35
N LYS A 43 10.46 -35.17 13.04
CA LYS A 43 10.47 -35.11 14.50
C LYS A 43 9.25 -34.29 14.93
N LYS A 44 8.49 -34.80 15.87
CA LYS A 44 7.25 -34.21 16.35
C LYS A 44 7.36 -33.95 17.86
N PRO A 45 7.22 -32.68 18.33
CA PRO A 45 7.17 -32.38 19.75
C PRO A 45 5.84 -32.86 20.36
N ASP A 46 5.84 -33.13 21.65
CA ASP A 46 4.63 -33.54 22.39
C ASP A 46 3.63 -32.41 22.57
N GLY A 47 4.12 -31.17 22.57
CA GLY A 47 3.32 -29.94 22.50
C GLY A 47 4.03 -28.85 21.73
N TYR A 48 3.27 -28.14 20.89
CA TYR A 48 3.71 -26.97 20.16
C TYR A 48 2.63 -25.92 20.23
N TYR A 49 2.92 -24.84 20.95
CA TYR A 49 1.94 -23.80 21.23
C TYR A 49 2.49 -22.46 20.77
N PHE A 50 1.59 -21.59 20.39
CA PHE A 50 1.95 -20.25 19.94
C PHE A 50 1.11 -19.21 20.68
N TYR A 51 1.79 -18.19 21.22
CA TYR A 51 1.13 -17.09 21.90
C TYR A 51 1.91 -15.79 21.75
N ASP A 52 1.26 -14.73 21.24
CA ASP A 52 1.79 -13.36 21.10
C ASP A 52 3.21 -13.29 20.52
N GLY A 53 3.44 -14.03 19.44
CA GLY A 53 4.74 -14.07 18.76
C GLY A 53 5.79 -15.01 19.38
N ILE A 54 5.44 -15.73 20.45
CA ILE A 54 6.32 -16.66 21.15
C ILE A 54 5.90 -18.09 20.86
N THR A 55 6.84 -18.93 20.47
CA THR A 55 6.64 -20.37 20.32
C THR A 55 6.97 -21.07 21.63
N PHE A 56 6.09 -21.96 22.10
CA PHE A 56 6.29 -22.81 23.26
C PHE A 56 6.38 -24.26 22.81
N ILE A 57 7.51 -24.91 23.06
CA ILE A 57 7.82 -26.29 22.63
C ILE A 57 7.89 -27.19 23.85
N LEU A 58 7.17 -28.30 23.83
CA LEU A 58 7.15 -29.28 24.94
C LEU A 58 7.71 -30.63 24.52
N ASP A 59 8.64 -31.14 25.31
CA ASP A 59 9.00 -32.57 25.41
C ASP A 59 8.47 -33.11 26.75
N ALA A 60 7.41 -33.90 26.69
CA ALA A 60 6.76 -34.46 27.86
C ALA A 60 7.18 -35.92 28.07
N LYS A 61 7.24 -36.35 29.33
CA LYS A 61 7.45 -37.74 29.69
C LYS A 61 6.47 -38.11 30.78
N ALA A 62 6.18 -39.41 30.90
CA ALA A 62 5.38 -39.90 32.00
C ALA A 62 6.05 -39.61 33.35
N PRO A 63 5.30 -39.44 34.45
CA PRO A 63 5.87 -39.12 35.75
C PRO A 63 6.98 -40.13 36.14
N ASN A 64 8.11 -39.61 36.61
CA ASN A 64 9.34 -40.33 36.97
C ASN A 64 10.12 -40.95 35.78
N GLU A 65 9.76 -40.67 34.54
CA GLU A 65 10.60 -41.01 33.37
C GLU A 65 11.63 -39.90 33.12
N LYS A 66 12.84 -40.33 32.67
CA LYS A 66 13.91 -39.38 32.37
C LYS A 66 13.73 -38.75 31.00
N PHE A 67 14.08 -37.46 30.88
CA PHE A 67 14.12 -36.78 29.60
C PHE A 67 15.18 -37.34 28.67
N THR A 68 14.86 -37.45 27.40
CA THR A 68 15.72 -38.09 26.38
C THR A 68 16.61 -37.07 25.66
N GLY A 69 16.41 -35.76 25.88
CA GLY A 69 17.13 -34.68 25.20
C GLY A 69 16.57 -34.36 23.82
N GLN A 70 15.40 -34.89 23.47
CA GLN A 70 14.72 -34.60 22.19
C GLN A 70 14.37 -33.11 22.02
N LEU A 71 14.07 -32.41 23.13
CA LEU A 71 13.78 -30.98 23.12
C LEU A 71 14.89 -30.16 22.46
N LYS A 72 16.17 -30.54 22.66
CA LYS A 72 17.31 -29.87 22.04
C LYS A 72 17.23 -29.90 20.52
N ASP A 73 16.87 -31.02 19.96
CA ASP A 73 16.71 -31.19 18.52
C ASP A 73 15.54 -30.35 17.98
N TYR A 74 14.46 -30.22 18.74
CA TYR A 74 13.32 -29.35 18.36
C TYR A 74 13.73 -27.91 18.39
N MET A 75 14.44 -27.43 19.41
CA MET A 75 14.90 -26.06 19.52
C MET A 75 15.91 -25.66 18.42
N GLU A 76 16.77 -26.59 17.97
CA GLU A 76 17.71 -26.37 16.86
C GLU A 76 17.00 -26.23 15.50
N LEU A 77 15.82 -26.82 15.35
CA LEU A 77 15.01 -26.78 14.14
C LEU A 77 13.96 -25.67 14.16
N GLU A 78 13.77 -24.98 15.29
CA GLU A 78 12.78 -23.90 15.42
C GLU A 78 13.20 -22.69 14.61
N SER A 79 12.29 -22.18 13.80
CA SER A 79 12.51 -21.03 12.92
C SER A 79 12.13 -19.70 13.54
N ASN A 80 11.33 -19.70 14.61
CA ASN A 80 10.99 -18.50 15.36
C ASN A 80 12.14 -18.13 16.29
N GLU A 81 12.64 -16.91 16.19
CA GLU A 81 13.70 -16.40 17.09
C GLU A 81 13.24 -16.23 18.55
N ASN A 82 11.92 -16.18 18.77
CA ASN A 82 11.32 -16.02 20.09
C ASN A 82 10.63 -17.32 20.49
N PHE A 83 11.35 -18.20 21.16
CA PHE A 83 10.79 -19.47 21.62
C PHE A 83 11.20 -19.85 23.03
N ILE A 84 10.37 -20.67 23.67
CA ILE A 84 10.62 -21.28 24.97
C ILE A 84 10.43 -22.79 24.85
N GLY A 85 11.44 -23.55 25.20
CA GLY A 85 11.38 -25.00 25.28
C GLY A 85 11.17 -25.48 26.70
N PHE A 86 10.38 -26.54 26.87
CA PHE A 86 10.10 -27.15 28.15
C PHE A 86 10.33 -28.66 28.12
N GLU A 87 11.03 -29.16 29.14
CA GLU A 87 10.98 -30.58 29.52
C GLU A 87 10.12 -30.69 30.78
N TYR A 88 9.05 -31.51 30.72
CA TYR A 88 8.09 -31.62 31.81
C TYR A 88 7.52 -33.02 31.97
N ASN A 89 7.56 -33.54 33.22
CA ASN A 89 7.00 -34.84 33.58
C ASN A 89 6.20 -34.82 34.90
N LYS A 90 5.69 -33.69 35.35
CA LYS A 90 5.05 -33.37 36.64
C LYS A 90 5.96 -33.45 37.86
N THR A 91 7.06 -34.16 37.81
CA THR A 91 8.04 -34.27 38.92
C THR A 91 9.30 -33.46 38.68
N GLU A 92 9.72 -33.36 37.43
CA GLU A 92 10.84 -32.53 36.98
C GLU A 92 10.36 -31.52 35.94
N PHE A 93 10.99 -30.35 36.00
CA PHE A 93 10.70 -29.23 35.09
C PHE A 93 12.00 -28.54 34.67
N ARG A 94 12.16 -28.29 33.39
CA ARG A 94 13.24 -27.46 32.85
C ARG A 94 12.69 -26.52 31.79
N CYS A 95 13.16 -25.27 31.85
CA CYS A 95 12.77 -24.19 30.95
C CYS A 95 13.99 -23.69 30.16
N TYR A 96 13.85 -23.55 28.86
CA TYR A 96 14.88 -23.02 27.96
C TYR A 96 14.31 -21.82 27.21
N VAL A 97 14.98 -20.67 27.30
CA VAL A 97 14.60 -19.48 26.53
C VAL A 97 15.60 -19.27 25.39
N ASN A 98 15.14 -19.29 24.16
CA ASN A 98 15.98 -19.20 22.95
C ASN A 98 17.17 -20.19 23.01
N GLY A 99 16.89 -21.42 23.38
CA GLY A 99 17.85 -22.53 23.48
C GLY A 99 18.76 -22.52 24.71
N LYS A 100 18.65 -21.55 25.63
CA LYS A 100 19.46 -21.45 26.86
C LYS A 100 18.68 -21.91 28.07
N LEU A 101 19.22 -22.87 28.84
CA LEU A 101 18.61 -23.37 30.08
C LEU A 101 18.55 -22.25 31.12
N ILE A 102 17.36 -22.02 31.67
CA ILE A 102 17.10 -21.07 32.76
C ILE A 102 17.07 -21.82 34.09
N LYS A 103 18.13 -21.71 34.86
CA LYS A 103 18.30 -22.47 36.10
C LYS A 103 17.37 -22.04 37.24
N ASP A 104 16.92 -20.80 37.22
CA ASP A 104 16.08 -20.20 38.27
C ASP A 104 14.58 -20.43 38.04
N GLU A 105 14.19 -21.00 36.90
CA GLU A 105 12.81 -21.44 36.63
C GLU A 105 12.64 -22.86 37.12
N LEU A 106 12.03 -22.99 38.30
CA LEU A 106 11.86 -24.28 38.97
C LEU A 106 10.44 -24.87 38.83
N THR A 107 9.47 -24.06 38.38
CA THR A 107 8.07 -24.45 38.25
C THR A 107 7.43 -23.84 37.02
N LEU A 108 6.55 -24.62 36.38
CA LEU A 108 5.75 -24.16 35.25
C LEU A 108 4.81 -23.03 35.68
N LYS A 109 4.79 -21.94 34.90
CA LYS A 109 3.91 -20.77 35.05
C LYS A 109 2.99 -20.64 33.83
N ASP A 110 2.11 -19.64 33.86
CA ASP A 110 1.27 -19.33 32.70
C ASP A 110 2.04 -18.58 31.59
N LYS A 111 1.43 -18.50 30.43
CA LYS A 111 2.01 -17.86 29.24
C LYS A 111 2.33 -16.38 29.44
N GLU A 112 1.49 -15.64 30.21
CA GLU A 112 1.70 -14.21 30.45
C GLU A 112 2.97 -13.96 31.26
N TYR A 113 3.23 -14.79 32.28
CA TYR A 113 4.46 -14.70 33.06
C TYR A 113 5.71 -14.81 32.17
N TYR A 114 5.74 -15.80 31.25
CA TYR A 114 6.88 -16.00 30.36
C TYR A 114 7.04 -14.87 29.37
N LYS A 115 5.94 -14.35 28.83
CA LYS A 115 5.94 -13.19 27.94
C LYS A 115 6.49 -11.95 28.62
N GLU A 116 5.96 -11.59 29.78
CA GLU A 116 6.38 -10.38 30.52
C GLU A 116 7.85 -10.45 30.97
N LYS A 117 8.30 -11.64 31.40
CA LYS A 117 9.65 -11.82 31.93
C LYS A 117 10.72 -11.88 30.85
N TYR A 118 10.49 -12.60 29.75
CA TYR A 118 11.53 -12.90 28.78
C TYR A 118 11.36 -12.15 27.45
N PHE A 119 10.14 -11.72 27.13
CA PHE A 119 9.80 -11.00 25.89
C PHE A 119 8.99 -9.72 26.17
N PRO A 120 9.49 -8.80 27.02
CA PRO A 120 8.74 -7.60 27.43
C PRO A 120 8.56 -6.58 26.30
N LYS A 121 9.32 -6.70 25.19
CA LYS A 121 9.17 -5.86 24.01
C LYS A 121 8.12 -6.47 23.09
N ARG A 122 7.24 -5.63 22.56
CA ARG A 122 6.26 -6.03 21.54
C ARG A 122 6.98 -6.67 20.35
N ILE A 123 6.64 -7.92 20.03
CA ILE A 123 7.16 -8.62 18.87
C ILE A 123 6.55 -8.00 17.61
N ASN A 124 7.38 -7.71 16.61
CA ASN A 124 6.89 -7.18 15.35
C ASN A 124 6.33 -8.30 14.47
N ASN A 125 5.07 -8.68 14.73
CA ASN A 125 4.36 -9.73 13.98
C ASN A 125 4.28 -9.41 12.48
N GLU A 126 4.19 -8.15 12.11
CA GLU A 126 4.13 -7.74 10.70
C GLU A 126 5.41 -8.09 9.94
N GLN A 127 6.58 -7.88 10.56
CA GLN A 127 7.86 -8.25 9.94
C GLN A 127 7.98 -9.77 9.75
N ILE A 128 7.52 -10.56 10.71
CA ILE A 128 7.54 -12.03 10.64
C ILE A 128 6.61 -12.51 9.52
N VAL A 129 5.39 -11.98 9.47
CA VAL A 129 4.42 -12.32 8.42
C VAL A 129 4.94 -11.94 7.03
N ASN A 130 5.58 -10.78 6.89
CA ASN A 130 6.16 -10.33 5.63
C ASN A 130 7.33 -11.22 5.18
N SER A 131 8.21 -11.63 6.09
CA SER A 131 9.31 -12.56 5.77
C SER A 131 8.78 -13.96 5.43
N GLY A 132 7.79 -14.45 6.15
CA GLY A 132 7.08 -15.70 5.85
C GLY A 132 6.38 -15.67 4.49
N ALA A 133 5.74 -14.56 4.13
CA ALA A 133 5.14 -14.39 2.80
C ALA A 133 6.17 -14.52 1.66
N LEU A 134 7.37 -13.97 1.85
CA LEU A 134 8.48 -14.11 0.90
C LEU A 134 8.95 -15.56 0.78
N LYS A 135 9.13 -16.24 1.91
CA LYS A 135 9.54 -17.65 1.96
C LYS A 135 8.50 -18.52 1.28
N LEU A 136 7.22 -18.29 1.57
CA LEU A 136 6.11 -19.02 0.95
C LEU A 136 6.04 -18.81 -0.56
N ALA A 137 6.23 -17.57 -1.06
CA ALA A 137 6.28 -17.29 -2.50
C ALA A 137 7.42 -18.05 -3.19
N ASN A 138 8.59 -18.21 -2.55
CA ASN A 138 9.70 -19.00 -3.07
C ASN A 138 9.38 -20.50 -3.07
N LEU A 139 8.73 -21.01 -2.03
CA LEU A 139 8.29 -22.41 -1.96
C LEU A 139 7.35 -22.77 -3.10
N PHE A 140 6.33 -21.94 -3.36
CA PHE A 140 5.42 -22.12 -4.50
C PHE A 140 6.15 -22.08 -5.85
N ARG A 141 7.07 -21.15 -6.03
CA ARG A 141 7.87 -21.06 -7.27
C ARG A 141 8.67 -22.31 -7.53
N ASN A 142 9.25 -22.91 -6.49
CA ASN A 142 10.08 -24.12 -6.60
C ASN A 142 9.23 -25.38 -6.81
N SER A 143 7.99 -25.41 -6.32
CA SER A 143 7.07 -26.54 -6.42
C SER A 143 6.41 -26.70 -7.79
N LYS A 144 6.60 -25.72 -8.72
CA LYS A 144 5.98 -25.69 -10.06
C LYS A 144 4.44 -25.68 -10.04
N ILE A 145 3.82 -25.27 -8.95
CA ILE A 145 2.38 -25.02 -8.87
C ILE A 145 2.07 -23.76 -9.67
N ASP A 146 0.96 -23.76 -10.39
CA ASP A 146 0.53 -22.59 -11.16
C ASP A 146 0.27 -21.40 -10.21
N LYS A 147 0.78 -20.24 -10.58
CA LYS A 147 0.72 -19.04 -9.76
C LYS A 147 -0.70 -18.61 -9.40
N GLN A 148 -1.66 -18.87 -10.27
CA GLN A 148 -3.07 -18.56 -10.03
C GLN A 148 -3.66 -19.42 -8.90
N MET A 149 -3.07 -20.59 -8.63
CA MET A 149 -3.55 -21.51 -7.59
C MET A 149 -3.07 -21.13 -6.18
N ASN A 150 -1.98 -20.38 -6.07
CA ASN A 150 -1.28 -20.15 -4.81
C ASN A 150 -2.16 -19.51 -3.73
N VAL A 151 -2.79 -18.36 -4.04
CA VAL A 151 -3.55 -17.61 -3.03
C VAL A 151 -4.84 -18.32 -2.61
N PRO A 152 -5.65 -18.88 -3.51
CA PRO A 152 -6.82 -19.68 -3.13
C PRO A 152 -6.46 -20.95 -2.35
N PHE A 153 -5.34 -21.59 -2.68
CA PHE A 153 -4.85 -22.74 -1.91
C PHE A 153 -4.48 -22.34 -0.47
N ILE A 154 -3.73 -21.25 -0.30
CA ILE A 154 -3.42 -20.70 1.02
C ILE A 154 -4.71 -20.41 1.79
N GLY A 155 -5.67 -19.73 1.16
CA GLY A 155 -6.94 -19.39 1.77
C GLY A 155 -7.74 -20.63 2.21
N ALA A 156 -7.78 -21.68 1.38
CA ALA A 156 -8.43 -22.95 1.71
C ALA A 156 -7.78 -23.64 2.92
N VAL A 157 -6.43 -23.68 2.96
CA VAL A 157 -5.69 -24.23 4.10
C VAL A 157 -5.97 -23.44 5.37
N MET A 158 -5.92 -22.10 5.31
CA MET A 158 -6.19 -21.23 6.46
C MET A 158 -7.63 -21.37 6.97
N LEU A 159 -8.62 -21.53 6.07
CA LEU A 159 -10.00 -21.79 6.47
C LEU A 159 -10.11 -23.13 7.24
N CYS A 160 -9.46 -24.18 6.75
CA CYS A 160 -9.42 -25.46 7.47
C CYS A 160 -8.78 -25.29 8.87
N MET A 161 -7.65 -24.58 8.96
CA MET A 161 -6.97 -24.31 10.24
C MET A 161 -7.82 -23.49 11.21
N LYS A 162 -8.66 -22.58 10.69
CA LYS A 162 -9.52 -21.74 11.54
C LYS A 162 -10.73 -22.45 12.10
N PHE A 163 -11.40 -23.26 11.28
CA PHE A 163 -12.72 -23.80 11.61
C PHE A 163 -12.72 -25.28 11.95
N LEU A 164 -11.62 -25.99 11.70
CA LEU A 164 -11.49 -27.41 11.97
C LEU A 164 -10.38 -27.68 12.99
N GLU A 165 -10.28 -28.93 13.45
CA GLU A 165 -9.22 -29.32 14.37
C GLU A 165 -7.84 -29.27 13.70
N SER A 166 -6.80 -29.12 14.52
CA SER A 166 -5.44 -28.85 14.05
C SER A 166 -4.84 -29.98 13.21
N ASP A 167 -5.30 -31.21 13.36
CA ASP A 167 -4.84 -32.42 12.67
C ASP A 167 -5.75 -32.84 11.50
N TYR A 168 -6.72 -32.02 11.14
CA TYR A 168 -7.70 -32.34 10.10
C TYR A 168 -7.07 -32.60 8.72
N ILE A 169 -5.95 -31.93 8.39
CA ILE A 169 -5.28 -32.10 7.09
C ILE A 169 -4.29 -33.30 7.19
N ASP A 170 -4.62 -34.40 6.51
CA ASP A 170 -3.75 -35.57 6.40
C ASP A 170 -2.55 -35.29 5.48
N LEU A 171 -1.38 -35.13 6.08
CA LEU A 171 -0.14 -34.73 5.42
C LEU A 171 0.65 -35.93 4.80
N THR A 172 0.08 -37.12 4.71
CA THR A 172 0.81 -38.36 4.29
C THR A 172 1.12 -38.38 2.80
N SER A 173 0.29 -37.81 1.95
CA SER A 173 0.51 -37.75 0.49
C SER A 173 -0.19 -36.54 -0.14
N THR A 174 0.21 -36.15 -1.35
CA THR A 174 -0.48 -35.11 -2.12
C THR A 174 -1.98 -35.38 -2.23
N ALA A 175 -2.36 -36.62 -2.53
CA ALA A 175 -3.77 -36.99 -2.68
C ALA A 175 -4.57 -36.86 -1.38
N THR A 176 -4.00 -37.27 -0.24
CA THR A 176 -4.63 -37.18 1.09
C THR A 176 -4.71 -35.71 1.54
N ILE A 177 -3.66 -34.92 1.32
CA ILE A 177 -3.66 -33.48 1.60
C ILE A 177 -4.82 -32.79 0.87
N LEU A 178 -4.89 -32.93 -0.44
CA LEU A 178 -5.93 -32.27 -1.24
C LEU A 178 -7.34 -32.77 -0.92
N LYS A 179 -7.47 -34.09 -0.64
CA LYS A 179 -8.73 -34.69 -0.21
C LYS A 179 -9.20 -34.11 1.13
N SER A 180 -8.32 -34.03 2.13
CA SER A 180 -8.65 -33.47 3.46
C SER A 180 -9.10 -32.00 3.34
N ILE A 181 -8.36 -31.20 2.58
CA ILE A 181 -8.72 -29.78 2.38
C ILE A 181 -10.08 -29.67 1.70
N LYS A 182 -10.36 -30.48 0.64
CA LYS A 182 -11.66 -30.50 -0.02
C LYS A 182 -12.81 -30.91 0.93
N GLN A 183 -12.59 -31.93 1.73
CA GLN A 183 -13.56 -32.34 2.75
C GLN A 183 -13.78 -31.23 3.76
N GLY A 184 -12.71 -30.58 4.26
CA GLY A 184 -12.80 -29.45 5.18
C GLY A 184 -13.59 -28.28 4.61
N ILE A 185 -13.33 -27.87 3.37
CA ILE A 185 -14.13 -26.82 2.70
C ILE A 185 -15.62 -27.20 2.59
N ASN A 186 -15.92 -28.48 2.34
CA ASN A 186 -17.29 -28.97 2.29
C ASN A 186 -17.98 -28.95 3.67
N GLU A 187 -17.25 -29.23 4.74
CA GLU A 187 -17.75 -29.19 6.12
C GLU A 187 -17.94 -27.76 6.62
N ILE A 188 -17.01 -26.85 6.32
CA ILE A 188 -17.09 -25.43 6.69
C ILE A 188 -18.24 -24.74 5.94
N LEU A 189 -18.41 -25.02 4.65
CA LEU A 189 -19.38 -24.39 3.77
C LEU A 189 -20.50 -25.38 3.41
N VAL A 190 -21.38 -25.65 4.37
CA VAL A 190 -22.52 -26.57 4.18
C VAL A 190 -23.58 -25.91 3.30
N ASP A 191 -23.96 -26.56 2.19
CA ASP A 191 -24.80 -25.96 1.15
C ASP A 191 -26.22 -25.54 1.60
N LYS A 192 -26.72 -26.10 2.70
CA LYS A 192 -28.07 -25.80 3.19
C LYS A 192 -28.17 -24.44 3.90
N ASP A 193 -27.06 -23.97 4.48
CA ASP A 193 -27.07 -22.85 5.42
C ASP A 193 -26.29 -21.63 4.91
N ILE A 194 -25.82 -21.66 3.67
CA ILE A 194 -24.98 -20.57 3.13
C ILE A 194 -25.67 -19.84 1.97
N PRO A 195 -25.48 -18.51 1.85
CA PRO A 195 -25.96 -17.71 0.73
C PRO A 195 -25.41 -18.19 -0.64
N ILE A 196 -26.12 -17.87 -1.72
CA ILE A 196 -25.69 -18.20 -3.10
C ILE A 196 -24.27 -17.73 -3.38
N THR A 197 -23.91 -16.53 -2.94
CA THR A 197 -22.57 -15.96 -3.08
C THR A 197 -21.47 -16.83 -2.49
N LYS A 198 -21.72 -17.55 -1.41
CA LYS A 198 -20.79 -18.50 -0.79
C LYS A 198 -20.72 -19.83 -1.52
N LYS A 199 -21.86 -20.29 -2.08
CA LYS A 199 -21.86 -21.50 -2.93
C LYS A 199 -20.99 -21.33 -4.16
N GLU A 200 -21.00 -20.15 -4.77
CA GLU A 200 -20.12 -19.83 -5.90
C GLU A 200 -18.65 -19.89 -5.51
N LYS A 201 -18.28 -19.27 -4.39
CA LYS A 201 -16.90 -19.29 -3.86
C LYS A 201 -16.46 -20.69 -3.48
N LYS A 202 -17.32 -21.48 -2.83
CA LYS A 202 -17.06 -22.89 -2.54
C LYS A 202 -16.73 -23.67 -3.82
N ARG A 203 -17.56 -23.53 -4.86
CA ARG A 203 -17.32 -24.19 -6.16
C ARG A 203 -15.98 -23.78 -6.76
N PHE A 204 -15.65 -22.49 -6.71
CA PHE A 204 -14.36 -21.99 -7.20
C PHE A 204 -13.17 -22.58 -6.43
N ILE A 205 -13.21 -22.58 -5.09
CA ILE A 205 -12.15 -23.17 -4.24
C ILE A 205 -11.99 -24.65 -4.56
N LEU A 206 -13.08 -25.42 -4.64
CA LEU A 206 -13.02 -26.84 -4.95
C LEU A 206 -12.45 -27.11 -6.35
N ARG A 207 -12.82 -26.28 -7.35
CA ARG A 207 -12.25 -26.37 -8.73
C ARG A 207 -10.73 -26.12 -8.73
N ILE A 208 -10.25 -25.18 -7.93
CA ILE A 208 -8.82 -24.90 -7.79
C ILE A 208 -8.09 -26.10 -7.17
N LEU A 209 -8.65 -26.72 -6.14
CA LEU A 209 -8.07 -27.90 -5.52
C LEU A 209 -8.05 -29.14 -6.46
N ASP A 210 -8.77 -29.09 -7.59
CA ASP A 210 -8.71 -30.09 -8.66
C ASP A 210 -7.68 -29.75 -9.74
N ASP A 211 -6.97 -28.63 -9.64
CA ASP A 211 -5.99 -28.21 -10.64
C ASP A 211 -4.86 -29.24 -10.81
N SER A 212 -4.46 -29.44 -12.07
CA SER A 212 -3.47 -30.43 -12.42
C SER A 212 -2.07 -30.13 -11.87
N SER A 213 -1.71 -28.86 -11.65
CA SER A 213 -0.41 -28.47 -11.08
C SER A 213 -0.32 -28.80 -9.60
N LEU A 214 -1.40 -28.62 -8.84
CA LEU A 214 -1.52 -29.04 -7.44
C LEU A 214 -1.46 -30.57 -7.31
N ASN A 215 -2.21 -31.29 -8.15
CA ASN A 215 -2.25 -32.74 -8.13
C ASN A 215 -0.91 -33.41 -8.50
N ARG A 216 -0.05 -32.73 -9.28
CA ARG A 216 1.29 -33.18 -9.66
C ARG A 216 2.39 -32.69 -8.73
N ALA A 217 2.09 -31.83 -7.77
CA ALA A 217 3.05 -31.35 -6.81
C ALA A 217 3.56 -32.51 -5.92
N ARG A 218 4.83 -32.46 -5.55
CA ARG A 218 5.38 -33.47 -4.64
C ARG A 218 4.77 -33.28 -3.25
N SER A 219 4.50 -34.41 -2.56
CA SER A 219 3.95 -34.36 -1.19
C SER A 219 4.81 -33.55 -0.22
N GLU A 220 6.14 -33.64 -0.37
CA GLU A 220 7.09 -32.88 0.44
C GLU A 220 7.00 -31.36 0.22
N ASP A 221 6.73 -30.92 -1.01
CA ASP A 221 6.57 -29.50 -1.33
C ASP A 221 5.29 -28.98 -0.71
N LEU A 222 4.15 -29.67 -0.87
CA LEU A 222 2.87 -29.29 -0.26
C LEU A 222 2.94 -29.30 1.26
N PHE A 223 3.59 -30.32 1.83
CA PHE A 223 3.85 -30.39 3.27
C PHE A 223 4.59 -29.15 3.77
N THR A 224 5.71 -28.78 3.12
CA THR A 224 6.51 -27.62 3.50
C THR A 224 5.74 -26.31 3.34
N ILE A 225 4.93 -26.19 2.28
CA ILE A 225 4.04 -25.04 2.05
C ILE A 225 3.00 -24.93 3.17
N ILE A 226 2.34 -26.03 3.54
CA ILE A 226 1.32 -26.04 4.60
C ILE A 226 1.94 -25.71 5.96
N GLN A 227 3.14 -26.20 6.27
CA GLN A 227 3.85 -25.83 7.49
C GLN A 227 4.14 -24.32 7.55
N GLU A 228 4.60 -23.73 6.45
CA GLU A 228 4.85 -22.28 6.41
C GLU A 228 3.55 -21.48 6.53
N ILE A 229 2.45 -21.95 5.89
CA ILE A 229 1.12 -21.35 6.05
C ILE A 229 0.70 -21.42 7.53
N SER A 230 0.88 -22.55 8.19
CA SER A 230 0.54 -22.72 9.62
C SER A 230 1.33 -21.75 10.50
N THR A 231 2.63 -21.60 10.25
CA THR A 231 3.46 -20.66 10.99
C THR A 231 2.94 -19.21 10.83
N ILE A 232 2.71 -18.78 9.59
CA ILE A 232 2.18 -17.44 9.29
C ILE A 232 0.79 -17.24 9.91
N TYR A 233 -0.08 -18.26 9.80
CA TYR A 233 -1.44 -18.20 10.32
C TYR A 233 -1.47 -17.95 11.84
N ASN A 234 -0.58 -18.57 12.59
CA ASN A 234 -0.49 -18.37 14.03
C ASN A 234 -0.18 -16.90 14.39
N PHE A 235 0.70 -16.24 13.62
CA PHE A 235 0.98 -14.80 13.82
C PHE A 235 -0.19 -13.90 13.42
N ILE A 236 -0.94 -14.27 12.38
CA ILE A 236 -2.12 -13.54 11.92
C ILE A 236 -3.28 -13.67 12.91
N HIS A 237 -3.51 -14.88 13.42
CA HIS A 237 -4.65 -15.17 14.31
C HIS A 237 -4.62 -14.33 15.60
N ILE A 238 -3.44 -14.13 16.17
CA ILE A 238 -3.28 -13.33 17.39
C ILE A 238 -3.57 -11.85 17.16
N SER A 239 -3.27 -11.36 15.97
CA SER A 239 -3.52 -9.94 15.62
C SER A 239 -4.98 -9.67 15.27
N ALA A 240 -5.74 -10.69 14.86
CA ALA A 240 -7.17 -10.55 14.58
C ALA A 240 -8.02 -10.37 15.85
N ASP A 241 -7.54 -10.82 17.02
CA ASP A 241 -8.18 -10.58 18.30
C ASP A 241 -7.88 -9.18 18.87
N ASP A 242 -6.81 -8.53 18.39
CA ASP A 242 -6.47 -7.14 18.74
C ASP A 242 -7.05 -6.23 17.65
N TYR A 243 -8.32 -5.84 17.81
CA TYR A 243 -9.11 -5.01 16.87
C TYR A 243 -8.51 -3.62 16.55
N LYS A 244 -7.22 -3.42 16.73
CA LYS A 244 -6.52 -2.15 16.49
C LYS A 244 -6.23 -1.82 15.02
N GLY A 245 -6.95 -2.44 14.08
CA GLY A 245 -7.00 -1.94 12.69
C GLY A 245 -5.80 -2.32 11.82
N HIS A 246 -4.91 -3.22 12.25
CA HIS A 246 -3.88 -3.79 11.39
C HIS A 246 -4.35 -5.14 10.85
N ASP A 247 -4.89 -5.13 9.63
CA ASP A 247 -5.22 -6.36 8.93
C ASP A 247 -3.95 -7.05 8.41
N ILE A 248 -3.34 -7.84 9.29
CA ILE A 248 -2.12 -8.60 8.97
C ILE A 248 -2.37 -9.60 7.84
N MET A 249 -3.60 -10.14 7.73
CA MET A 249 -3.98 -11.02 6.62
C MET A 249 -3.97 -10.27 5.28
N ASN A 250 -4.56 -9.07 5.22
CA ASN A 250 -4.49 -8.24 4.01
C ASN A 250 -3.05 -7.88 3.66
N ASN A 251 -2.22 -7.53 4.63
CA ASN A 251 -0.81 -7.27 4.42
C ASN A 251 -0.07 -8.50 3.91
N PHE A 252 -0.31 -9.67 4.49
CA PHE A 252 0.24 -10.93 4.00
C PHE A 252 -0.16 -11.20 2.54
N LEU A 253 -1.44 -11.09 2.21
CA LEU A 253 -1.93 -11.31 0.86
C LEU A 253 -1.37 -10.28 -0.13
N LYS A 254 -1.25 -9.01 0.27
CA LYS A 254 -0.61 -7.94 -0.52
C LYS A 254 0.85 -8.24 -0.82
N VAL A 255 1.62 -8.61 0.21
CA VAL A 255 3.05 -8.95 0.08
C VAL A 255 3.20 -10.20 -0.78
N PHE A 256 2.45 -11.26 -0.49
CA PHE A 256 2.50 -12.51 -1.23
C PHE A 256 2.17 -12.33 -2.72
N ARG A 257 1.11 -11.59 -3.06
CA ARG A 257 0.74 -11.29 -4.45
C ARG A 257 1.81 -10.48 -5.17
N ARG A 258 2.42 -9.47 -4.52
CA ARG A 258 3.51 -8.68 -5.09
C ARG A 258 4.68 -9.55 -5.55
N TRP A 259 5.05 -10.56 -4.77
CA TRP A 259 6.18 -11.44 -5.08
C TRP A 259 5.82 -12.57 -6.04
N ASN A 260 4.55 -12.89 -6.17
CA ASN A 260 4.06 -13.94 -7.06
C ASN A 260 3.67 -13.43 -8.47
N SER A 261 3.43 -12.13 -8.62
CA SER A 261 3.12 -11.53 -9.92
C SER A 261 4.38 -11.36 -10.76
N VAL A 262 4.42 -11.95 -11.95
CA VAL A 262 5.52 -11.77 -12.93
C VAL A 262 5.43 -10.40 -13.61
N ASN A 263 4.23 -9.81 -13.66
CA ASN A 263 3.96 -8.55 -14.32
C ASN A 263 3.06 -7.69 -13.41
N ALA A 264 3.66 -6.97 -12.48
CA ALA A 264 2.94 -5.96 -11.68
C ALA A 264 2.30 -4.85 -12.55
N ASN A 265 2.65 -4.80 -13.83
CA ASN A 265 2.19 -3.79 -14.80
C ASN A 265 0.99 -4.22 -15.65
N GLU A 266 0.51 -5.46 -15.56
CA GLU A 266 -0.44 -5.95 -16.59
C GLU A 266 -1.91 -5.60 -16.36
N LYS A 267 -2.35 -5.12 -15.17
CA LYS A 267 -3.79 -4.84 -14.98
C LYS A 267 -4.18 -3.64 -14.11
N GLY A 268 -3.29 -2.74 -13.73
CA GLY A 268 -3.69 -1.55 -12.95
C GLY A 268 -4.39 -1.84 -11.60
N GLU A 269 -4.34 -3.07 -11.11
CA GLU A 269 -4.90 -3.45 -9.81
C GLU A 269 -4.02 -2.88 -8.69
N VAL A 270 -4.56 -1.94 -7.96
CA VAL A 270 -3.87 -1.23 -6.87
C VAL A 270 -4.58 -1.52 -5.56
N PHE A 271 -3.84 -2.02 -4.58
CA PHE A 271 -4.39 -2.32 -3.25
C PHE A 271 -4.47 -1.05 -2.40
N THR A 272 -5.63 -0.80 -1.83
CA THR A 272 -5.81 0.29 -0.88
C THR A 272 -5.06 -0.01 0.42
N PRO A 273 -4.20 0.91 0.93
CA PRO A 273 -3.62 0.78 2.25
C PRO A 273 -4.68 0.88 3.35
N ASP A 274 -4.53 0.08 4.42
CA ASP A 274 -5.53 0.00 5.50
C ASP A 274 -5.73 1.33 6.23
N HIS A 275 -4.66 2.10 6.44
CA HIS A 275 -4.75 3.41 7.07
C HIS A 275 -5.60 4.41 6.25
N ILE A 276 -5.59 4.31 4.92
CA ILE A 276 -6.45 5.11 4.04
C ILE A 276 -7.89 4.59 4.05
N ALA A 277 -8.09 3.25 4.07
CA ALA A 277 -9.43 2.68 4.19
C ALA A 277 -10.11 3.12 5.49
N ASN A 278 -9.38 3.13 6.61
CA ASN A 278 -9.85 3.63 7.90
C ASN A 278 -10.15 5.14 7.88
N LEU A 279 -9.34 5.94 7.20
CA LEU A 279 -9.62 7.37 7.01
C LEU A 279 -10.94 7.55 6.23
N MET A 280 -11.10 6.81 5.13
CA MET A 280 -12.30 6.91 4.27
C MET A 280 -13.57 6.47 5.00
N TYR A 281 -13.49 5.48 5.90
CA TYR A 281 -14.59 5.10 6.78
C TYR A 281 -15.10 6.30 7.59
N SER A 282 -14.19 7.06 8.20
CA SER A 282 -14.53 8.25 8.97
C SER A 282 -15.05 9.39 8.08
N LEU A 283 -14.42 9.63 6.91
CA LEU A 283 -14.82 10.68 5.96
C LEU A 283 -16.22 10.46 5.38
N ALA A 284 -16.62 9.20 5.20
CA ALA A 284 -17.96 8.84 4.71
C ALA A 284 -19.01 8.78 5.83
N TYR A 285 -18.72 9.20 7.05
CA TYR A 285 -19.62 9.10 8.20
C TYR A 285 -20.17 7.68 8.39
N CYS A 286 -19.32 6.67 8.17
CA CYS A 286 -19.69 5.28 8.46
C CYS A 286 -19.81 5.07 9.96
N SER A 287 -20.71 4.17 10.35
CA SER A 287 -20.96 3.75 11.74
C SER A 287 -21.40 2.29 11.76
N LYS A 288 -21.53 1.69 12.96
CA LYS A 288 -22.05 0.34 13.15
C LYS A 288 -23.46 0.12 12.54
N ASP A 289 -24.20 1.20 12.29
CA ASP A 289 -25.56 1.18 11.75
C ASP A 289 -25.63 1.46 10.24
N SER A 290 -24.49 1.69 9.59
CA SER A 290 -24.41 1.95 8.15
C SER A 290 -24.58 0.67 7.32
N GLU A 291 -25.19 0.80 6.14
CA GLU A 291 -25.14 -0.21 5.08
C GLU A 291 -24.09 0.24 4.06
N ILE A 292 -22.99 -0.51 4.00
CA ILE A 292 -21.79 -0.15 3.23
C ILE A 292 -21.70 -1.00 1.97
N LEU A 293 -21.52 -0.32 0.82
CA LEU A 293 -21.19 -0.94 -0.46
C LEU A 293 -19.76 -0.61 -0.87
N ASP A 294 -19.03 -1.64 -1.31
CA ASP A 294 -17.83 -1.50 -2.12
C ASP A 294 -18.10 -2.11 -3.51
N PRO A 295 -18.37 -1.29 -4.54
CA PRO A 295 -18.74 -1.78 -5.87
C PRO A 295 -17.54 -2.30 -6.69
N THR A 296 -16.32 -2.22 -6.16
CA THR A 296 -15.05 -2.63 -6.78
C THR A 296 -14.15 -3.28 -5.75
N CYS A 297 -14.69 -4.26 -5.01
CA CYS A 297 -14.13 -4.63 -3.70
C CYS A 297 -12.76 -5.33 -3.76
N GLY A 298 -12.31 -5.81 -4.91
CA GLY A 298 -11.03 -6.48 -5.04
C GLY A 298 -10.86 -7.62 -4.03
N SER A 299 -9.90 -7.52 -3.12
CA SER A 299 -9.69 -8.47 -2.01
C SER A 299 -10.53 -8.20 -0.76
N GLY A 300 -11.41 -7.19 -0.77
CA GLY A 300 -12.30 -6.86 0.33
C GLY A 300 -11.72 -5.93 1.40
N THR A 301 -10.66 -5.19 1.12
CA THR A 301 -9.98 -4.33 2.11
C THR A 301 -10.91 -3.33 2.78
N PHE A 302 -11.77 -2.62 2.04
CA PHE A 302 -12.71 -1.67 2.63
C PHE A 302 -13.75 -2.36 3.52
N LEU A 303 -14.22 -3.53 3.12
CA LEU A 303 -15.25 -4.26 3.86
C LEU A 303 -14.71 -4.86 5.16
N THR A 304 -13.50 -5.42 5.15
CA THR A 304 -12.84 -5.94 6.37
C THR A 304 -12.54 -4.81 7.35
N ASN A 305 -12.00 -3.67 6.86
CA ASN A 305 -11.77 -2.49 7.69
C ASN A 305 -13.08 -1.90 8.24
N ALA A 306 -14.13 -1.82 7.43
CA ALA A 306 -15.44 -1.35 7.87
C ALA A 306 -16.02 -2.26 8.97
N MET A 307 -15.95 -3.57 8.78
CA MET A 307 -16.42 -4.54 9.78
C MET A 307 -15.68 -4.40 11.12
N ALA A 308 -14.35 -4.26 11.09
CA ALA A 308 -13.55 -4.06 12.29
C ALA A 308 -13.93 -2.75 13.01
N ASN A 309 -14.08 -1.64 12.28
CA ASN A 309 -14.51 -0.37 12.87
C ASN A 309 -15.93 -0.46 13.45
N MET A 310 -16.88 -1.09 12.74
CA MET A 310 -18.24 -1.30 13.23
C MET A 310 -18.27 -2.12 14.54
N PHE A 311 -17.44 -3.15 14.65
CA PHE A 311 -17.34 -3.96 15.86
C PHE A 311 -16.76 -3.16 17.04
N ASN A 312 -15.75 -2.31 16.80
CA ASN A 312 -15.18 -1.43 17.82
C ASN A 312 -16.18 -0.40 18.37
N GLU A 313 -17.23 -0.07 17.60
CA GLU A 313 -18.30 0.85 18.02
C GLU A 313 -19.40 0.18 18.85
N ILE A 314 -19.38 -1.16 18.96
CA ILE A 314 -20.38 -1.88 19.76
C ILE A 314 -19.94 -1.90 21.22
N ASP A 315 -20.85 -1.55 22.13
CA ASP A 315 -20.60 -1.70 23.56
C ASP A 315 -20.40 -3.21 23.89
N PRO A 316 -19.23 -3.62 24.40
CA PRO A 316 -18.97 -5.02 24.74
C PRO A 316 -19.88 -5.58 25.84
N LYS A 317 -20.62 -4.72 26.55
CA LYS A 317 -21.61 -5.10 27.58
C LYS A 317 -23.02 -5.24 27.05
N LEU A 318 -23.22 -5.08 25.75
CA LEU A 318 -24.54 -5.17 25.13
C LEU A 318 -25.11 -6.59 25.28
N GLU A 319 -26.33 -6.75 25.82
CA GLU A 319 -26.96 -8.06 26.02
C GLU A 319 -27.10 -8.88 24.71
N ASN A 320 -27.32 -8.21 23.58
CA ASN A 320 -27.48 -8.84 22.27
C ASN A 320 -26.22 -8.64 21.38
N LEU A 321 -25.03 -8.54 21.97
CA LEU A 321 -23.75 -8.33 21.26
C LEU A 321 -23.59 -9.27 20.06
N HIS A 322 -23.78 -10.57 20.27
CA HIS A 322 -23.61 -11.57 19.22
C HIS A 322 -24.61 -11.40 18.05
N GLU A 323 -25.85 -11.03 18.35
CA GLU A 323 -26.87 -10.77 17.34
C GLU A 323 -26.55 -9.51 16.53
N THR A 324 -26.10 -8.45 17.20
CA THR A 324 -25.66 -7.21 16.54
C THR A 324 -24.48 -7.47 15.61
N GLN A 325 -23.47 -8.20 16.06
CA GLN A 325 -22.33 -8.61 15.21
C GLN A 325 -22.79 -9.46 14.03
N LYS A 326 -23.69 -10.41 14.25
CA LYS A 326 -24.28 -11.25 13.19
C LYS A 326 -25.02 -10.40 12.15
N ASN A 327 -25.79 -9.41 12.59
CA ASN A 327 -26.51 -8.51 11.69
C ASN A 327 -25.55 -7.69 10.82
N ILE A 328 -24.47 -7.16 11.39
CA ILE A 328 -23.43 -6.44 10.62
C ILE A 328 -22.86 -7.36 9.53
N LYS A 329 -22.47 -8.58 9.90
CA LYS A 329 -21.90 -9.58 8.98
C LYS A 329 -22.86 -9.99 7.86
N GLN A 330 -24.15 -10.11 8.14
CA GLN A 330 -25.12 -10.64 7.20
C GLN A 330 -25.73 -9.59 6.27
N ASN A 331 -25.95 -8.37 6.78
CA ASN A 331 -26.84 -7.43 6.14
C ASN A 331 -26.23 -6.07 5.81
N ARG A 332 -25.07 -5.70 6.42
CA ARG A 332 -24.58 -4.33 6.34
C ARG A 332 -23.38 -4.12 5.43
N LEU A 333 -22.79 -5.20 4.93
CA LEU A 333 -21.60 -5.15 4.09
C LEU A 333 -21.86 -5.84 2.75
N ILE A 334 -21.70 -5.08 1.65
CA ILE A 334 -21.93 -5.55 0.28
C ILE A 334 -20.68 -5.28 -0.55
N GLY A 335 -20.19 -6.28 -1.26
CA GLY A 335 -19.08 -6.16 -2.21
C GLY A 335 -19.46 -6.64 -3.61
N ILE A 336 -18.94 -5.99 -4.63
CA ILE A 336 -19.04 -6.45 -6.02
C ILE A 336 -17.65 -6.52 -6.60
N GLU A 337 -17.33 -7.63 -7.29
CA GLU A 337 -16.05 -7.83 -7.95
C GLU A 337 -16.26 -8.69 -9.21
N THR A 338 -15.80 -8.21 -10.35
CA THR A 338 -16.01 -8.90 -11.63
C THR A 338 -15.07 -10.08 -11.81
N ASN A 339 -13.88 -10.02 -11.25
CA ASN A 339 -12.90 -11.10 -11.32
C ASN A 339 -13.23 -12.18 -10.28
N GLU A 340 -13.55 -13.40 -10.76
CA GLU A 340 -13.93 -14.54 -9.89
C GLU A 340 -12.86 -14.87 -8.84
N PHE A 341 -11.58 -14.75 -9.19
CA PHE A 341 -10.47 -14.97 -8.27
C PHE A 341 -10.46 -13.94 -7.13
N ASN A 342 -10.57 -12.66 -7.45
CA ASN A 342 -10.61 -11.59 -6.46
C ASN A 342 -11.89 -11.66 -5.60
N ALA A 343 -13.03 -11.94 -6.19
CA ALA A 343 -14.30 -12.15 -5.46
C ALA A 343 -14.21 -13.31 -4.47
N THR A 344 -13.54 -14.40 -4.86
CA THR A 344 -13.31 -15.54 -3.96
C THR A 344 -12.33 -15.17 -2.86
N LEU A 345 -11.27 -14.44 -3.19
CA LEU A 345 -10.30 -13.96 -2.22
C LEU A 345 -10.94 -13.03 -1.18
N ALA A 346 -11.79 -12.08 -1.64
CA ALA A 346 -12.57 -11.23 -0.73
C ALA A 346 -13.46 -12.07 0.19
N GLY A 347 -14.14 -13.10 -0.35
CA GLY A 347 -14.94 -14.01 0.44
C GLY A 347 -14.12 -14.79 1.48
N ILE A 348 -12.96 -15.32 1.11
CA ILE A 348 -12.04 -16.01 2.03
C ILE A 348 -11.58 -15.04 3.12
N ASN A 349 -11.18 -13.83 2.74
CA ASN A 349 -10.71 -12.81 3.66
C ASN A 349 -11.78 -12.46 4.70
N MET A 350 -13.01 -12.20 4.26
CA MET A 350 -14.15 -11.96 5.16
C MET A 350 -14.41 -13.16 6.08
N MET A 351 -14.37 -14.39 5.57
CA MET A 351 -14.55 -15.61 6.40
C MET A 351 -13.42 -15.77 7.43
N LEU A 352 -12.18 -15.46 7.08
CA LEU A 352 -11.06 -15.48 8.02
C LEU A 352 -11.20 -14.42 9.12
N HIS A 353 -11.87 -13.32 8.86
CA HIS A 353 -12.27 -12.34 9.88
C HIS A 353 -13.57 -12.69 10.62
N SER A 354 -13.93 -13.98 10.65
CA SER A 354 -15.14 -14.51 11.32
C SER A 354 -16.45 -14.03 10.72
N ASP A 355 -16.42 -13.49 9.50
CA ASP A 355 -17.60 -13.20 8.74
C ASP A 355 -18.07 -14.41 7.96
N GLY A 356 -19.09 -15.03 8.45
CA GLY A 356 -19.74 -16.16 7.77
C GLY A 356 -20.66 -15.76 6.62
N ALA A 357 -21.05 -14.49 6.41
CA ALA A 357 -22.26 -14.17 5.65
C ALA A 357 -22.20 -12.99 4.69
N SER A 358 -21.08 -12.29 4.55
CA SER A 358 -20.95 -11.11 3.67
C SER A 358 -21.43 -11.34 2.25
N GLN A 359 -22.17 -10.37 1.72
CA GLN A 359 -22.71 -10.39 0.37
C GLN A 359 -21.63 -9.94 -0.63
N ILE A 360 -20.70 -10.83 -0.98
CA ILE A 360 -19.72 -10.57 -2.04
C ILE A 360 -20.23 -11.19 -3.35
N TYR A 361 -20.57 -10.35 -4.30
CA TYR A 361 -21.07 -10.76 -5.61
C TYR A 361 -19.95 -10.83 -6.64
N ASN A 362 -19.82 -11.96 -7.34
CA ASN A 362 -19.00 -12.03 -8.54
C ASN A 362 -19.85 -11.60 -9.73
N ALA A 363 -19.80 -10.33 -10.10
CA ALA A 363 -20.64 -9.74 -11.12
C ALA A 363 -20.02 -8.45 -11.70
N ASP A 364 -20.51 -8.02 -12.86
CA ASP A 364 -20.29 -6.66 -13.32
C ASP A 364 -21.06 -5.68 -12.40
N CYS A 365 -20.35 -4.64 -11.95
CA CYS A 365 -20.92 -3.63 -11.07
C CYS A 365 -22.15 -2.94 -11.70
N PHE A 366 -22.05 -2.54 -12.98
CA PHE A 366 -23.11 -1.80 -13.65
C PHE A 366 -24.38 -2.64 -13.89
N GLU A 367 -24.21 -3.96 -14.04
CA GLU A 367 -25.34 -4.90 -14.15
C GLU A 367 -25.97 -5.18 -12.78
N ARG A 368 -25.16 -5.16 -11.71
CA ARG A 368 -25.62 -5.50 -10.35
C ARG A 368 -26.27 -4.35 -9.60
N LEU A 369 -25.75 -3.12 -9.75
CA LEU A 369 -26.24 -1.94 -9.02
C LEU A 369 -27.74 -1.71 -9.06
N PRO A 370 -28.46 -1.87 -10.20
CA PRO A 370 -29.92 -1.69 -10.24
C PRO A 370 -30.67 -2.56 -9.23
N SER A 371 -30.21 -3.79 -9.00
CA SER A 371 -30.82 -4.72 -8.03
C SER A 371 -30.50 -4.39 -6.56
N LEU A 372 -29.56 -3.47 -6.32
CA LEU A 372 -29.16 -2.98 -5.00
C LEU A 372 -29.71 -1.59 -4.71
N GLN A 373 -30.65 -1.09 -5.51
CA GLN A 373 -31.23 0.24 -5.36
C GLN A 373 -31.78 0.43 -3.94
N ASN A 374 -31.37 1.50 -3.28
CA ASN A 374 -31.76 1.85 -1.91
C ASN A 374 -31.39 0.80 -0.82
N MET A 375 -30.45 -0.09 -1.10
CA MET A 375 -29.97 -1.07 -0.12
C MET A 375 -28.76 -0.61 0.69
N TYR A 376 -28.11 0.48 0.29
CA TYR A 376 -26.92 1.02 0.95
C TYR A 376 -26.99 2.53 1.09
N ASN A 377 -26.33 3.06 2.12
CA ASN A 377 -26.26 4.49 2.44
C ASN A 377 -24.82 4.99 2.61
N ARG A 378 -23.83 4.10 2.51
CA ARG A 378 -22.39 4.44 2.53
C ARG A 378 -21.69 3.69 1.41
N VAL A 379 -20.72 4.35 0.81
CA VAL A 379 -19.89 3.76 -0.24
C VAL A 379 -18.43 4.05 0.03
N LEU A 380 -17.62 3.01 0.02
CA LEU A 380 -16.17 3.08 0.09
C LEU A 380 -15.62 2.34 -1.12
N MET A 381 -14.89 3.00 -2.02
CA MET A 381 -14.39 2.33 -3.21
C MET A 381 -13.04 2.89 -3.70
N ASN A 382 -12.33 2.03 -4.42
CA ASN A 382 -11.15 2.38 -5.21
C ASN A 382 -11.33 1.73 -6.59
N PRO A 383 -12.02 2.39 -7.54
CA PRO A 383 -12.29 1.83 -8.85
C PRO A 383 -10.99 1.58 -9.64
N PRO A 384 -10.99 0.68 -10.63
CA PRO A 384 -9.82 0.43 -11.45
C PRO A 384 -9.40 1.70 -12.20
N PHE A 385 -8.09 2.02 -12.19
CA PHE A 385 -7.55 3.16 -12.92
C PHE A 385 -7.38 2.79 -14.39
N ALA A 386 -8.21 3.36 -15.23
CA ALA A 386 -8.17 3.14 -16.67
C ALA A 386 -7.78 4.44 -17.41
N GLN A 387 -7.50 4.34 -18.71
CA GLN A 387 -7.14 5.51 -19.54
C GLN A 387 -8.37 6.35 -19.98
N SER A 388 -9.55 6.02 -19.51
CA SER A 388 -10.83 6.66 -19.84
C SER A 388 -11.60 7.04 -18.58
N ASP A 389 -12.64 7.84 -18.75
CA ASP A 389 -13.55 8.39 -17.72
C ASP A 389 -14.32 7.36 -16.87
N ILE A 390 -13.87 6.11 -16.82
CA ILE A 390 -14.56 5.00 -16.17
C ILE A 390 -14.68 5.20 -14.66
N GLU A 391 -13.68 5.80 -14.01
CA GLU A 391 -13.68 6.01 -12.55
C GLU A 391 -14.89 6.87 -12.13
N LEU A 392 -15.14 7.98 -12.80
CA LEU A 392 -16.29 8.83 -12.50
C LEU A 392 -17.63 8.23 -12.94
N LYS A 393 -17.63 7.29 -13.89
CA LYS A 393 -18.80 6.48 -14.21
C LYS A 393 -19.18 5.60 -13.02
N PHE A 394 -18.22 4.89 -12.41
CA PHE A 394 -18.46 4.13 -11.17
C PHE A 394 -19.06 5.03 -10.07
N VAL A 395 -18.50 6.22 -9.88
CA VAL A 395 -19.01 7.19 -8.89
C VAL A 395 -20.45 7.57 -9.18
N TYR A 396 -20.77 7.95 -10.42
CA TYR A 396 -22.11 8.41 -10.79
C TYR A 396 -23.16 7.30 -10.64
N GLU A 397 -22.89 6.11 -11.20
CA GLU A 397 -23.83 4.98 -11.14
C GLU A 397 -24.06 4.52 -9.68
N THR A 398 -23.00 4.48 -8.88
CA THR A 398 -23.14 4.09 -7.47
C THR A 398 -23.95 5.12 -6.68
N LEU A 399 -23.74 6.42 -6.90
CA LEU A 399 -24.55 7.47 -6.29
C LEU A 399 -26.00 7.40 -6.73
N TYR A 400 -26.24 7.12 -8.01
CA TYR A 400 -27.61 7.07 -8.55
C TYR A 400 -28.49 6.05 -7.82
N TYR A 401 -27.97 4.85 -7.54
CA TYR A 401 -28.69 3.78 -6.88
C TYR A 401 -28.61 3.81 -5.33
N MET A 402 -27.76 4.68 -4.74
CA MET A 402 -27.63 4.84 -3.30
C MET A 402 -28.88 5.51 -2.70
N ARG A 403 -29.20 5.24 -1.42
CA ARG A 403 -30.22 6.00 -0.68
C ARG A 403 -29.89 7.50 -0.65
N ASP A 404 -30.93 8.32 -0.59
CA ASP A 404 -30.76 9.75 -0.34
C ASP A 404 -30.15 9.97 1.06
N ASP A 405 -29.47 11.08 1.25
CA ASP A 405 -28.69 11.42 2.44
C ASP A 405 -27.51 10.47 2.73
N GLY A 406 -27.08 9.73 1.72
CA GLY A 406 -25.93 8.83 1.80
C GLY A 406 -24.60 9.51 1.48
N PHE A 407 -23.51 8.94 1.99
CA PHE A 407 -22.15 9.43 1.73
C PHE A 407 -21.33 8.43 0.92
N LEU A 408 -20.50 8.96 0.02
CA LEU A 408 -19.57 8.20 -0.80
C LEU A 408 -18.16 8.77 -0.64
N ALA A 409 -17.19 7.93 -0.29
CA ALA A 409 -15.77 8.25 -0.35
C ALA A 409 -15.08 7.34 -1.37
N THR A 410 -14.36 7.90 -2.32
CA THR A 410 -13.66 7.14 -3.36
C THR A 410 -12.27 7.68 -3.64
N ILE A 411 -11.36 6.77 -3.98
CA ILE A 411 -10.04 7.12 -4.50
C ILE A 411 -10.13 7.20 -6.02
N VAL A 412 -9.68 8.33 -6.58
CA VAL A 412 -9.61 8.51 -8.03
C VAL A 412 -8.27 9.15 -8.43
N PRO A 413 -7.79 8.97 -9.67
CA PRO A 413 -6.69 9.76 -10.20
C PRO A 413 -6.97 11.26 -10.11
N LYS A 414 -5.96 12.08 -9.81
CA LYS A 414 -6.12 13.54 -9.75
C LYS A 414 -6.61 14.14 -11.08
N SER A 415 -6.35 13.47 -12.21
CA SER A 415 -6.87 13.85 -13.51
C SER A 415 -8.41 13.88 -13.58
N CYS A 416 -9.09 13.07 -12.76
CA CYS A 416 -10.56 13.05 -12.70
C CYS A 416 -11.15 14.38 -12.19
N VAL A 417 -10.40 15.11 -11.36
CA VAL A 417 -10.86 16.33 -10.69
C VAL A 417 -10.06 17.58 -11.13
N SER A 418 -9.36 17.47 -12.26
CA SER A 418 -8.50 18.55 -12.76
C SER A 418 -9.24 19.63 -13.57
N GLY A 419 -10.50 19.41 -13.91
CA GLY A 419 -11.28 20.32 -14.76
C GLY A 419 -10.85 20.39 -16.24
N THR A 420 -9.86 19.58 -16.67
CA THR A 420 -9.27 19.68 -18.02
C THR A 420 -9.71 18.61 -18.99
N ILE A 421 -10.18 17.45 -18.51
CA ILE A 421 -10.59 16.32 -19.35
C ILE A 421 -12.11 16.41 -19.54
N GLU A 422 -12.56 16.63 -20.78
CA GLU A 422 -13.98 16.85 -21.11
C GLU A 422 -14.90 15.72 -20.63
N ALA A 423 -14.48 14.47 -20.77
CA ALA A 423 -15.25 13.32 -20.30
C ALA A 423 -15.45 13.34 -18.78
N ASN A 424 -14.41 13.69 -18.02
CA ASN A 424 -14.47 13.83 -16.56
C ASN A 424 -15.38 15.00 -16.15
N VAL A 425 -15.24 16.15 -16.80
CA VAL A 425 -16.09 17.34 -16.58
C VAL A 425 -17.56 17.00 -16.79
N ARG A 426 -17.86 16.22 -17.84
CA ARG A 426 -19.23 15.74 -18.13
C ARG A 426 -19.79 14.87 -17.00
N TYR A 427 -19.01 13.93 -16.45
CA TYR A 427 -19.46 13.11 -15.32
C TYR A 427 -19.55 13.91 -14.02
N LEU A 428 -18.58 14.77 -13.71
CA LEU A 428 -18.64 15.68 -12.55
C LEU A 428 -19.89 16.55 -12.60
N SER A 429 -20.25 17.08 -13.80
CA SER A 429 -21.47 17.87 -13.99
C SER A 429 -22.75 17.06 -13.70
N LYS A 430 -22.78 15.76 -14.00
CA LYS A 430 -23.90 14.88 -13.63
C LYS A 430 -23.93 14.60 -12.12
N ILE A 431 -22.75 14.31 -11.53
CA ILE A 431 -22.61 14.07 -10.10
C ILE A 431 -23.06 15.28 -9.27
N PHE A 432 -22.64 16.49 -9.63
CA PHE A 432 -23.00 17.71 -8.91
C PHE A 432 -24.50 18.08 -9.00
N LYS A 433 -25.25 17.43 -9.90
CA LYS A 433 -26.71 17.56 -9.92
C LYS A 433 -27.38 16.78 -8.81
N ILE A 434 -26.81 15.64 -8.39
CA ILE A 434 -27.42 14.68 -7.43
C ILE A 434 -26.69 14.60 -6.09
N ALA A 435 -25.50 15.21 -5.98
CA ALA A 435 -24.70 15.18 -4.77
C ALA A 435 -23.92 16.48 -4.59
N ASN A 436 -23.59 16.79 -3.33
CA ASN A 436 -22.65 17.87 -2.97
C ASN A 436 -21.24 17.30 -2.82
N LEU A 437 -20.24 17.99 -3.36
CA LEU A 437 -18.83 17.69 -3.11
C LEU A 437 -18.44 18.25 -1.74
N LYS A 438 -18.18 17.39 -0.77
CA LYS A 438 -17.87 17.77 0.62
C LYS A 438 -16.40 18.00 0.84
N ALA A 439 -15.55 17.11 0.29
CA ALA A 439 -14.11 17.23 0.42
C ALA A 439 -13.37 16.62 -0.78
N VAL A 440 -12.16 17.13 -1.03
CA VAL A 440 -11.14 16.51 -1.88
C VAL A 440 -9.83 16.47 -1.11
N ILE A 441 -9.25 15.27 -0.95
CA ILE A 441 -8.03 15.05 -0.19
C ILE A 441 -6.93 14.59 -1.15
N SER A 442 -5.90 15.39 -1.34
CA SER A 442 -4.73 15.06 -2.16
C SER A 442 -3.86 14.03 -1.44
N LEU A 443 -3.57 12.88 -2.08
CA LEU A 443 -2.82 11.77 -1.50
C LEU A 443 -1.34 11.75 -1.95
N PRO A 444 -0.45 11.04 -1.21
CA PRO A 444 0.96 10.88 -1.58
C PRO A 444 1.12 10.16 -2.92
N THR A 445 2.11 10.57 -3.70
CA THR A 445 2.40 9.99 -5.03
C THR A 445 2.92 8.55 -4.95
N ASN A 446 3.51 8.17 -3.82
CA ASN A 446 4.02 6.84 -3.55
C ASN A 446 3.06 5.97 -2.72
N LEU A 447 1.80 6.42 -2.55
CA LEU A 447 0.80 5.69 -1.75
C LEU A 447 0.68 4.22 -2.17
N PHE A 448 0.68 3.98 -3.47
CA PHE A 448 0.52 2.67 -4.08
C PHE A 448 1.84 2.04 -4.54
N TYR A 449 2.95 2.38 -3.88
CA TYR A 449 4.25 1.82 -4.23
C TYR A 449 4.21 0.29 -4.43
N PRO A 450 4.86 -0.29 -5.48
CA PRO A 450 5.78 0.35 -6.43
C PRO A 450 5.09 1.08 -7.61
N VAL A 451 3.78 1.02 -7.72
CA VAL A 451 3.01 1.75 -8.75
C VAL A 451 2.94 3.22 -8.35
N GLY A 452 3.46 4.10 -9.19
CA GLY A 452 3.33 5.55 -9.00
C GLY A 452 1.97 6.02 -9.51
N ALA A 453 1.00 6.26 -8.63
CA ALA A 453 -0.29 6.79 -8.99
C ALA A 453 -0.59 8.09 -8.25
N ASN A 454 -0.93 9.14 -8.98
CA ASN A 454 -1.30 10.43 -8.41
C ASN A 454 -2.78 10.46 -8.18
N THR A 455 -3.18 10.29 -6.93
CA THR A 455 -4.57 10.09 -6.54
C THR A 455 -5.04 11.11 -5.52
N CYS A 456 -6.35 11.22 -5.41
CA CYS A 456 -7.03 11.94 -4.34
C CYS A 456 -8.26 11.14 -3.87
N ILE A 457 -8.72 11.43 -2.67
CA ILE A 457 -10.03 10.99 -2.20
C ILE A 457 -11.03 12.10 -2.53
N ILE A 458 -12.18 11.75 -3.09
CA ILE A 458 -13.34 12.63 -3.17
C ILE A 458 -14.43 12.12 -2.23
N VAL A 459 -15.05 13.05 -1.51
CA VAL A 459 -16.16 12.76 -0.59
C VAL A 459 -17.40 13.47 -1.08
N LEU A 460 -18.46 12.70 -1.32
CA LEU A 460 -19.72 13.16 -1.87
C LEU A 460 -20.88 12.84 -0.91
N HIS A 461 -21.83 13.78 -0.79
CA HIS A 461 -23.05 13.60 -0.04
C HIS A 461 -24.24 13.66 -1.01
N LYS A 462 -24.94 12.55 -1.19
CA LYS A 462 -26.13 12.46 -2.03
C LYS A 462 -27.30 13.17 -1.33
N THR A 463 -27.70 14.31 -1.82
CA THR A 463 -28.80 15.09 -1.24
C THR A 463 -29.36 16.09 -2.25
N ASN A 464 -30.63 16.43 -2.10
CA ASN A 464 -31.27 17.49 -2.88
C ASN A 464 -31.05 18.89 -2.27
N ILE A 465 -30.55 18.95 -1.03
CA ILE A 465 -30.21 20.22 -0.37
C ILE A 465 -28.83 20.66 -0.86
N LYS A 466 -28.75 21.78 -1.56
CA LYS A 466 -27.47 22.28 -2.07
C LYS A 466 -26.63 22.90 -0.94
N ASP A 467 -25.41 22.40 -0.83
CA ASP A 467 -24.35 22.96 -0.01
C ASP A 467 -23.11 23.16 -0.88
N ASN A 468 -22.79 24.41 -1.13
CA ASN A 468 -21.74 24.80 -2.08
C ASN A 468 -20.34 24.80 -1.44
N LYS A 469 -20.21 24.37 -0.17
CA LYS A 469 -18.92 24.37 0.54
C LYS A 469 -18.18 23.06 0.30
N THR A 470 -16.95 23.18 -0.18
CA THR A 470 -16.03 22.06 -0.36
C THR A 470 -14.75 22.30 0.43
N ILE A 471 -14.29 21.30 1.15
CA ILE A 471 -13.02 21.34 1.89
C ILE A 471 -11.94 20.65 1.06
N LEU A 472 -10.91 21.39 0.68
CA LEU A 472 -9.75 20.88 -0.03
C LEU A 472 -8.63 20.62 0.97
N ILE A 473 -8.11 19.40 1.02
CA ILE A 473 -7.21 18.93 2.07
C ILE A 473 -5.89 18.40 1.48
N ASN A 474 -4.79 18.75 2.14
CA ASN A 474 -3.46 18.26 1.80
C ASN A 474 -3.07 17.05 2.68
N CYS A 475 -2.94 15.90 2.05
CA CYS A 475 -2.35 14.69 2.64
C CYS A 475 -1.22 14.15 1.74
N LEU A 476 -0.41 15.04 1.14
CA LEU A 476 0.74 14.64 0.30
C LEU A 476 1.84 13.94 1.09
N ASN A 477 1.85 14.11 2.41
CA ASN A 477 2.64 13.32 3.34
C ASN A 477 1.68 12.64 4.33
N ASP A 478 1.71 11.32 4.36
CA ASP A 478 0.92 10.47 5.26
C ASP A 478 1.78 9.81 6.37
N GLY A 479 3.02 10.26 6.54
CA GLY A 479 3.94 9.72 7.56
C GLY A 479 4.56 8.38 7.18
N PHE A 480 4.35 7.87 5.95
CA PHE A 480 4.95 6.63 5.46
C PHE A 480 6.10 6.90 4.51
N GLU A 481 7.22 6.22 4.71
CA GLU A 481 8.39 6.26 3.83
C GLU A 481 8.64 4.89 3.16
N VAL A 482 9.27 4.92 1.98
CA VAL A 482 9.67 3.69 1.28
C VAL A 482 11.04 3.24 1.78
N VAL A 483 11.06 2.16 2.55
CA VAL A 483 12.29 1.54 3.08
C VAL A 483 12.33 0.09 2.60
N ASN A 484 13.43 -0.35 2.00
CA ASN A 484 13.61 -1.72 1.51
C ASN A 484 12.45 -2.23 0.65
N LYS A 485 11.94 -1.39 -0.26
CA LYS A 485 10.81 -1.70 -1.17
C LYS A 485 9.45 -1.91 -0.46
N ALA A 486 9.30 -1.47 0.77
CA ALA A 486 8.03 -1.45 1.51
C ALA A 486 7.75 -0.03 2.02
N ARG A 487 6.46 0.32 2.18
CA ARG A 487 6.07 1.56 2.87
C ARG A 487 5.91 1.27 4.35
N ILE A 488 6.63 2.01 5.18
CA ILE A 488 6.65 1.84 6.64
C ILE A 488 6.28 3.18 7.28
N CYS A 489 5.39 3.15 8.29
CA CYS A 489 5.04 4.34 9.07
C CYS A 489 6.24 4.80 9.90
N LYS A 490 6.53 6.09 9.83
CA LYS A 490 7.62 6.70 10.60
C LYS A 490 7.08 7.27 11.91
N ASN A 491 7.61 6.77 13.02
CA ASN A 491 7.34 7.31 14.36
C ASN A 491 5.85 7.53 14.70
N ASP A 492 4.96 6.68 14.22
CA ASP A 492 3.50 6.79 14.43
C ASP A 492 2.90 8.16 14.00
N GLU A 493 3.52 8.84 13.05
CA GLU A 493 3.07 10.15 12.55
C GLU A 493 1.65 10.12 11.94
N TRP A 494 1.22 8.96 11.44
CA TRP A 494 -0.08 8.83 10.78
C TRP A 494 -1.26 9.23 11.66
N ASP A 495 -1.29 8.85 12.93
CA ASP A 495 -2.42 9.16 13.81
C ASP A 495 -2.59 10.67 13.99
N ASN A 496 -1.49 11.42 14.09
CA ASN A 496 -1.53 12.88 14.15
C ASN A 496 -2.06 13.48 12.84
N ILE A 497 -1.57 12.99 11.69
CA ILE A 497 -1.99 13.45 10.37
C ILE A 497 -3.47 13.15 10.14
N LYS A 498 -3.92 11.94 10.46
CA LYS A 498 -5.32 11.53 10.39
C LYS A 498 -6.21 12.45 11.22
N ASN A 499 -5.81 12.71 12.48
CA ASN A 499 -6.56 13.59 13.37
C ASN A 499 -6.65 15.03 12.85
N GLU A 500 -5.57 15.58 12.27
CA GLU A 500 -5.60 16.90 11.63
C GLU A 500 -6.54 16.94 10.43
N ILE A 501 -6.57 15.89 9.60
CA ILE A 501 -7.49 15.79 8.46
C ILE A 501 -8.94 15.72 8.95
N LEU A 502 -9.21 14.87 9.94
CA LEU A 502 -10.57 14.71 10.47
C LEU A 502 -11.06 15.98 11.19
N LYS A 503 -10.22 16.68 11.96
CA LYS A 503 -10.58 17.97 12.56
C LYS A 503 -10.89 19.01 11.49
N ALA A 504 -10.09 19.10 10.44
CA ALA A 504 -10.37 20.01 9.34
C ALA A 504 -11.71 19.70 8.65
N TYR A 505 -12.02 18.40 8.44
CA TYR A 505 -13.22 17.98 7.74
C TYR A 505 -14.49 18.02 8.61
N LEU A 506 -14.41 17.51 9.85
CA LEU A 506 -15.59 17.36 10.72
C LEU A 506 -15.86 18.60 11.57
N GLU A 507 -14.81 19.31 12.00
CA GLU A 507 -14.87 20.42 12.96
C GLU A 507 -14.59 21.80 12.31
N ASN A 508 -14.22 21.82 11.02
CA ASN A 508 -13.76 23.04 10.30
C ASN A 508 -12.54 23.69 10.98
N ASP A 509 -11.65 22.89 11.58
CA ASP A 509 -10.41 23.39 12.16
C ASP A 509 -9.29 23.47 11.11
N PHE A 510 -8.94 24.70 10.71
CA PHE A 510 -7.92 24.99 9.70
C PHE A 510 -6.60 25.52 10.29
N THR A 511 -6.41 25.41 11.59
CA THR A 511 -5.24 25.98 12.31
C THR A 511 -3.89 25.42 11.83
N LYS A 512 -3.88 24.21 11.27
CA LYS A 512 -2.67 23.54 10.77
C LYS A 512 -2.36 23.84 9.29
N ASN A 513 -3.06 24.76 8.64
CA ASN A 513 -2.89 25.11 7.22
C ASN A 513 -2.90 23.89 6.26
N ARG A 514 -3.54 22.80 6.68
CA ARG A 514 -3.66 21.56 5.90
C ARG A 514 -4.89 21.56 4.99
N ALA A 515 -5.84 22.43 5.24
CA ALA A 515 -7.09 22.49 4.52
C ALA A 515 -7.51 23.93 4.21
N ILE A 516 -8.30 24.07 3.14
CA ILE A 516 -8.93 25.33 2.74
C ILE A 516 -10.38 25.06 2.36
N ILE A 517 -11.26 26.04 2.62
CA ILE A 517 -12.64 26.00 2.14
C ILE A 517 -12.72 26.74 0.80
N LYS A 518 -13.46 26.15 -0.12
CA LYS A 518 -13.89 26.78 -1.36
C LYS A 518 -15.41 26.71 -1.46
N THR A 519 -15.98 27.71 -2.08
CA THR A 519 -17.42 27.77 -2.37
C THR A 519 -17.65 27.81 -3.86
N ASP A 520 -18.80 27.29 -4.28
CA ASP A 520 -19.29 27.38 -5.67
C ASP A 520 -18.38 26.76 -6.73
N LEU A 521 -17.59 25.73 -6.35
CA LEU A 521 -16.75 25.00 -7.29
C LEU A 521 -17.60 24.30 -8.36
N GLN A 522 -17.17 24.46 -9.62
CA GLN A 522 -17.81 23.88 -10.79
C GLN A 522 -17.04 22.65 -11.29
N ALA A 523 -17.67 21.85 -12.14
CA ALA A 523 -17.08 20.63 -12.70
C ALA A 523 -15.82 20.86 -13.56
N ASN A 524 -15.66 22.06 -14.11
CA ASN A 524 -14.51 22.48 -14.91
C ASN A 524 -13.44 23.21 -14.10
N ASP A 525 -13.66 23.42 -12.80
CA ASP A 525 -12.63 23.95 -11.90
C ASP A 525 -11.62 22.88 -11.55
N GLU A 526 -10.45 23.31 -11.11
CA GLU A 526 -9.48 22.42 -10.49
C GLU A 526 -9.89 22.20 -9.02
N LEU A 527 -10.22 20.95 -8.66
CA LEU A 527 -10.76 20.61 -7.35
C LEU A 527 -9.68 20.13 -6.36
N LEU A 528 -8.42 20.47 -6.58
CA LEU A 528 -7.28 20.03 -5.75
C LEU A 528 -6.81 21.13 -4.81
N PHE A 529 -6.39 20.78 -3.60
CA PHE A 529 -5.83 21.70 -2.60
C PHE A 529 -4.68 22.54 -3.18
N GLU A 530 -3.80 21.92 -3.96
CA GLU A 530 -2.61 22.55 -4.53
C GLU A 530 -2.95 23.71 -5.46
N ALA A 531 -4.12 23.70 -6.05
CA ALA A 531 -4.59 24.80 -6.93
C ALA A 531 -4.84 26.11 -6.18
N TYR A 532 -5.17 26.03 -4.89
CA TYR A 532 -5.64 27.16 -4.10
C TYR A 532 -4.79 27.43 -2.85
N SER A 533 -3.79 26.61 -2.56
CA SER A 533 -2.96 26.80 -1.38
C SER A 533 -2.06 28.03 -1.52
N SER A 534 -1.98 28.82 -0.45
CA SER A 534 -1.05 29.96 -0.38
C SER A 534 0.43 29.57 -0.45
N HIS A 535 0.74 28.27 -0.38
CA HIS A 535 2.08 27.73 -0.62
C HIS A 535 2.58 27.90 -2.07
N ARG A 536 1.71 28.29 -3.02
CA ARG A 536 2.16 28.85 -4.31
C ARG A 536 3.12 30.03 -4.13
N ASN A 537 2.98 30.76 -3.05
CA ASN A 537 3.70 32.00 -2.76
C ASN A 537 4.83 31.84 -1.73
N ALA A 538 5.06 30.65 -1.18
CA ALA A 538 6.18 30.43 -0.27
C ALA A 538 7.51 30.51 -1.05
N MET A 539 8.46 31.26 -0.52
CA MET A 539 9.83 31.27 -1.07
C MET A 539 10.36 29.84 -1.10
N ILE A 540 10.98 29.48 -2.23
CA ILE A 540 11.59 28.18 -2.42
C ILE A 540 12.75 28.01 -1.44
N GLN A 541 12.78 26.93 -0.68
CA GLN A 541 13.81 26.67 0.31
C GLN A 541 15.16 26.38 -0.34
N GLU A 542 16.25 26.74 0.32
CA GLU A 542 17.64 26.59 -0.20
C GLU A 542 17.97 25.14 -0.56
N GLU A 543 17.43 24.16 0.19
CA GLU A 543 17.64 22.73 -0.06
C GLU A 543 17.12 22.29 -1.44
N VAL A 544 16.08 22.96 -1.95
CA VAL A 544 15.54 22.68 -3.29
C VAL A 544 16.51 23.12 -4.36
N TYR A 545 17.09 24.31 -4.21
CA TYR A 545 18.14 24.81 -5.10
C TYR A 545 19.38 23.93 -5.05
N THR A 546 19.81 23.56 -3.86
CA THR A 546 20.98 22.67 -3.64
C THR A 546 20.78 21.31 -4.32
N ARG A 547 19.61 20.68 -4.14
CA ARG A 547 19.26 19.41 -4.78
C ARG A 547 19.28 19.53 -6.30
N TYR A 548 18.63 20.55 -6.85
CA TYR A 548 18.55 20.75 -8.29
C TYR A 548 19.95 20.95 -8.90
N ILE A 549 20.79 21.78 -8.29
CA ILE A 549 22.14 22.07 -8.78
C ILE A 549 23.02 20.82 -8.70
N ARG A 550 22.92 20.05 -7.61
CA ARG A 550 23.61 18.76 -7.49
C ARG A 550 23.19 17.79 -8.60
N GLU A 551 21.89 17.70 -8.92
CA GLU A 551 21.40 16.87 -10.02
C GLU A 551 21.90 17.36 -11.39
N ALA A 552 21.96 18.67 -11.62
CA ALA A 552 22.48 19.25 -12.85
C ALA A 552 23.97 18.95 -13.04
N VAL A 553 24.78 19.08 -11.99
CA VAL A 553 26.19 18.72 -11.99
C VAL A 553 26.37 17.20 -12.20
N SER A 554 25.59 16.39 -11.53
CA SER A 554 25.61 14.92 -11.71
C SER A 554 25.27 14.52 -13.15
N ALA A 555 24.31 15.19 -13.78
CA ALA A 555 23.96 14.97 -15.18
C ALA A 555 25.12 15.28 -16.13
N LYS A 556 25.89 16.35 -15.90
CA LYS A 556 27.09 16.66 -16.66
C LYS A 556 28.11 15.53 -16.55
N VAL A 557 28.39 15.05 -15.35
CA VAL A 557 29.34 13.92 -15.13
C VAL A 557 28.89 12.67 -15.86
N LEU A 558 27.59 12.30 -15.77
CA LEU A 558 27.03 11.14 -16.46
C LEU A 558 27.18 11.23 -17.98
N CYS A 559 27.17 12.44 -18.53
CA CYS A 559 27.35 12.70 -19.98
C CYS A 559 28.81 12.85 -20.38
N GLY A 560 29.76 12.67 -19.47
CA GLY A 560 31.19 12.73 -19.76
C GLY A 560 31.75 14.14 -19.86
N PHE A 561 31.04 15.17 -19.40
CA PHE A 561 31.58 16.52 -19.35
C PHE A 561 32.65 16.64 -18.25
N GLU A 562 33.79 17.25 -18.56
CA GLU A 562 34.77 17.61 -17.55
C GLU A 562 34.25 18.74 -16.67
N LEU A 563 34.34 18.55 -15.35
CA LEU A 563 33.94 19.57 -14.40
C LEU A 563 35.08 20.56 -14.17
N HIS A 564 34.89 21.78 -14.63
CA HIS A 564 35.82 22.88 -14.32
C HIS A 564 35.27 23.72 -13.17
N LYS A 565 36.13 24.04 -12.20
CA LYS A 565 35.74 24.86 -11.07
C LYS A 565 35.72 26.34 -11.48
N ASN A 566 34.51 26.92 -11.52
CA ASN A 566 34.32 28.34 -11.82
C ASN A 566 34.72 29.20 -10.60
N THR A 567 35.32 30.36 -10.85
CA THR A 567 35.51 31.37 -9.81
C THR A 567 34.19 32.09 -9.56
N LEU A 568 33.60 31.85 -8.42
CA LEU A 568 32.29 32.44 -8.04
C LEU A 568 32.49 33.84 -7.41
N LYS A 569 31.62 34.78 -7.79
CA LYS A 569 31.53 36.08 -7.13
C LYS A 569 30.59 35.95 -5.95
N LYS A 570 31.08 35.65 -4.75
CA LYS A 570 30.27 35.55 -3.53
C LYS A 570 29.92 36.94 -2.96
N ASN A 571 29.13 37.71 -3.69
CA ASN A 571 28.60 38.96 -3.17
C ASN A 571 27.58 38.71 -2.06
N ALA A 572 27.37 39.67 -1.15
CA ALA A 572 26.33 39.56 -0.15
C ALA A 572 24.93 39.51 -0.83
N ILE A 573 24.03 38.68 -0.35
CA ILE A 573 22.64 38.72 -0.73
C ILE A 573 22.03 39.90 0.04
N TRP A 574 21.34 40.77 -0.67
CA TRP A 574 20.61 41.88 -0.07
C TRP A 574 19.15 41.47 0.15
N ASP A 575 18.50 42.17 1.05
CA ASP A 575 17.08 42.00 1.25
C ASP A 575 16.33 42.58 0.04
N THR A 576 15.40 41.82 -0.55
CA THR A 576 14.69 42.25 -1.76
C THR A 576 13.22 41.81 -1.69
N ALA A 577 12.35 42.61 -2.34
CA ALA A 577 10.98 42.24 -2.52
C ALA A 577 10.80 41.24 -3.67
N PHE A 578 9.69 40.52 -3.66
CA PHE A 578 9.31 39.56 -4.70
C PHE A 578 7.95 39.94 -5.26
N GLU A 579 7.79 39.94 -6.57
CA GLU A 579 6.51 40.15 -7.27
C GLU A 579 6.18 38.97 -8.17
N ASP A 580 4.91 38.85 -8.57
CA ASP A 580 4.39 37.79 -9.41
C ASP A 580 4.60 38.11 -10.89
N PHE A 581 5.16 37.15 -11.64
CA PHE A 581 5.40 37.19 -13.08
C PHE A 581 4.80 35.98 -13.76
N SER A 582 4.11 36.14 -14.89
CA SER A 582 3.57 35.02 -15.66
C SER A 582 4.69 34.22 -16.34
N ILE A 583 4.66 32.89 -16.23
CA ILE A 583 5.64 32.02 -16.92
C ILE A 583 5.59 32.26 -18.44
N SER A 584 4.41 32.50 -19.01
CA SER A 584 4.24 32.80 -20.44
C SER A 584 4.91 34.10 -20.92
N ASP A 585 5.22 35.02 -20.01
CA ASP A 585 5.94 36.27 -20.31
C ASP A 585 7.47 36.09 -20.24
N LEU A 586 7.93 34.99 -19.60
CA LEU A 586 9.35 34.74 -19.32
C LEU A 586 9.96 33.72 -20.28
N ILE A 587 9.17 32.75 -20.77
CA ILE A 587 9.64 31.71 -21.67
C ILE A 587 8.67 31.52 -22.84
N ILE A 588 9.19 31.09 -23.98
CA ILE A 588 8.42 30.92 -25.21
C ILE A 588 8.66 29.49 -25.71
N LYS A 589 7.58 28.74 -25.96
CA LYS A 589 7.66 27.40 -26.52
C LYS A 589 8.20 27.46 -27.96
N ILE A 590 9.25 26.67 -28.23
CA ILE A 590 9.81 26.51 -29.58
C ILE A 590 9.24 25.23 -30.24
N GLY A 591 9.05 24.15 -29.47
CA GLY A 591 8.55 22.89 -30.00
C GLY A 591 8.56 21.79 -28.96
N LYS A 592 8.44 20.55 -29.46
CA LYS A 592 8.69 19.33 -28.67
C LYS A 592 9.95 18.65 -29.19
N GLY A 593 10.62 17.91 -28.34
CA GLY A 593 11.73 17.07 -28.76
C GLY A 593 11.28 16.10 -29.88
N ARG A 594 12.21 15.76 -30.76
CA ARG A 594 11.98 14.82 -31.87
C ARG A 594 13.02 13.72 -31.85
N GLU A 595 12.52 12.48 -31.84
CA GLU A 595 13.36 11.30 -31.98
C GLU A 595 13.27 10.78 -33.42
N LYS A 596 14.42 10.46 -34.03
CA LYS A 596 14.42 9.59 -35.21
C LYS A 596 13.82 8.25 -34.78
N LYS A 597 12.91 7.66 -35.60
CA LYS A 597 12.42 6.30 -35.40
C LYS A 597 13.64 5.38 -35.30
N SER A 598 13.79 4.72 -34.16
CA SER A 598 14.93 3.83 -33.89
C SER A 598 14.92 2.69 -34.89
N ILE A 599 16.07 2.49 -35.55
CA ILE A 599 16.44 1.19 -36.07
C ILE A 599 16.71 0.34 -34.85
N ASP A 600 16.02 -0.82 -34.70
CA ASP A 600 16.17 -1.77 -33.59
C ASP A 600 17.65 -2.19 -33.41
N ARG A 601 18.40 -1.41 -32.66
CA ARG A 601 19.71 -1.82 -32.13
C ARG A 601 19.56 -1.95 -30.60
N LYS A 602 19.92 -3.11 -30.07
CA LYS A 602 20.16 -3.27 -28.65
C LYS A 602 21.19 -2.20 -28.24
N ILE A 603 20.78 -1.24 -27.42
CA ILE A 603 21.62 -0.17 -26.90
C ILE A 603 22.58 -0.84 -25.89
N GLU A 604 23.77 -1.21 -26.35
CA GLU A 604 24.82 -1.81 -25.49
C GLU A 604 25.47 -0.78 -24.55
N ASN A 605 25.47 0.49 -24.95
CA ASN A 605 25.98 1.57 -24.11
C ASN A 605 24.99 2.74 -24.01
N LYS A 606 24.51 3.01 -22.81
CA LYS A 606 23.55 4.08 -22.52
C LYS A 606 24.16 5.48 -22.65
N TYR A 607 25.48 5.60 -22.53
CA TYR A 607 26.24 6.85 -22.61
C TYR A 607 27.45 6.64 -23.52
N PRO A 608 27.28 6.68 -24.85
CA PRO A 608 28.40 6.53 -25.80
C PRO A 608 29.39 7.69 -25.66
N GLN A 609 30.68 7.42 -25.92
CA GLN A 609 31.71 8.43 -25.95
C GLN A 609 31.38 9.47 -27.03
N ASN A 610 31.50 10.76 -26.72
CA ASN A 610 31.06 11.88 -27.58
C ASN A 610 29.54 11.89 -27.90
N GLY A 611 28.73 11.22 -27.08
CA GLY A 611 27.27 11.23 -27.23
C GLY A 611 26.68 12.58 -26.77
N ILE A 612 25.65 13.02 -27.48
CA ILE A 612 24.82 14.18 -27.11
C ILE A 612 23.78 13.75 -26.07
N PRO A 613 23.71 14.41 -24.89
CA PRO A 613 22.73 14.10 -23.85
C PRO A 613 21.30 14.03 -24.35
N LEU A 614 20.57 12.96 -23.97
CA LEU A 614 19.17 12.80 -24.29
C LEU A 614 18.31 13.14 -23.08
N ILE A 615 17.50 14.19 -23.21
CA ILE A 615 16.51 14.58 -22.19
C ILE A 615 15.23 13.80 -22.43
N ILE A 616 14.76 13.11 -21.38
CA ILE A 616 13.55 12.29 -21.39
C ILE A 616 12.57 12.73 -20.31
N ALA A 617 11.38 12.15 -20.26
CA ALA A 617 10.39 12.36 -19.21
C ALA A 617 10.83 11.71 -17.89
N LYS A 618 11.82 12.29 -17.20
CA LYS A 618 12.43 11.79 -15.98
C LYS A 618 12.57 12.91 -14.97
N LYS A 619 12.28 12.63 -13.68
CA LYS A 619 12.30 13.63 -12.61
C LYS A 619 13.65 13.83 -11.91
N ASP A 620 14.62 12.99 -12.15
CA ASP A 620 15.97 13.01 -11.56
C ASP A 620 17.04 13.20 -12.64
N ASN A 621 18.28 13.41 -12.22
CA ASN A 621 19.44 13.65 -13.10
C ASN A 621 19.19 14.72 -14.18
N ASN A 622 18.51 15.79 -13.82
CA ASN A 622 18.19 16.89 -14.75
C ASN A 622 17.50 16.43 -16.04
N GLY A 623 16.66 15.37 -15.95
CA GLY A 623 15.95 14.76 -17.09
C GLY A 623 16.83 13.92 -18.01
N VAL A 624 18.14 13.79 -17.76
CA VAL A 624 19.03 13.00 -18.62
C VAL A 624 18.76 11.52 -18.45
N GLY A 625 18.35 10.87 -19.55
CA GLY A 625 18.06 9.44 -19.65
C GLY A 625 19.12 8.60 -20.35
N GLY A 626 20.10 9.24 -20.99
CA GLY A 626 21.16 8.62 -21.78
C GLY A 626 21.84 9.66 -22.65
N ALA A 627 22.56 9.21 -23.68
CA ALA A 627 23.11 10.04 -24.74
C ALA A 627 22.98 9.32 -26.09
N LYS A 628 22.96 10.06 -27.19
CA LYS A 628 22.88 9.54 -28.56
C LYS A 628 24.03 10.06 -29.41
N LEU A 629 24.48 9.28 -30.38
CA LEU A 629 25.42 9.76 -31.39
C LEU A 629 24.75 10.76 -32.32
N ARG A 630 25.51 11.69 -32.90
CA ARG A 630 24.97 12.80 -33.67
C ARG A 630 24.20 12.38 -34.94
N ASP A 631 24.52 11.26 -35.55
CA ASP A 631 23.82 10.66 -36.68
C ASP A 631 22.48 10.04 -36.33
N GLU A 632 22.25 9.75 -35.04
CA GLU A 632 20.99 9.21 -34.50
C GLU A 632 19.99 10.30 -34.10
N ILE A 633 20.37 11.58 -34.23
CA ILE A 633 19.58 12.72 -33.72
C ILE A 633 18.98 13.49 -34.89
N GLU A 634 17.69 13.87 -34.78
CA GLU A 634 17.02 14.71 -35.74
C GLU A 634 17.31 16.20 -35.49
N GLN A 635 17.28 16.60 -34.21
CA GLN A 635 17.48 17.99 -33.82
C GLN A 635 18.26 18.11 -32.51
N VAL A 636 19.26 19.00 -32.51
CA VAL A 636 20.09 19.35 -31.34
C VAL A 636 19.70 20.76 -30.87
N TYR A 637 19.64 20.94 -29.58
CA TYR A 637 19.35 22.19 -28.91
C TYR A 637 20.50 22.55 -27.96
N SER A 638 20.66 23.82 -27.61
CA SER A 638 21.54 24.27 -26.54
C SER A 638 21.02 25.59 -25.93
N ASP A 639 21.38 25.90 -24.69
CA ASP A 639 20.95 27.10 -23.95
C ASP A 639 19.41 27.23 -23.94
N LYS A 640 18.70 26.13 -23.58
CA LYS A 640 17.23 26.08 -23.57
C LYS A 640 16.67 25.58 -22.26
N ILE A 641 15.41 25.92 -22.04
CA ILE A 641 14.59 25.35 -20.98
C ILE A 641 13.82 24.13 -21.54
N CYS A 642 13.89 23.04 -20.79
CA CYS A 642 13.18 21.79 -21.05
C CYS A 642 12.07 21.61 -20.01
N ILE A 643 10.82 21.55 -20.42
CA ILE A 643 9.69 21.24 -19.53
C ILE A 643 9.18 19.84 -19.87
N ILE A 644 9.14 18.93 -18.89
CA ILE A 644 8.55 17.62 -19.08
C ILE A 644 7.04 17.79 -19.28
N SER A 645 6.56 17.46 -20.48
CA SER A 645 5.16 17.68 -20.87
C SER A 645 4.21 16.54 -20.45
N GLY A 646 4.74 15.37 -20.13
CA GLY A 646 3.95 14.20 -19.70
C GLY A 646 4.88 13.01 -19.46
N GLY A 647 4.34 11.91 -18.91
CA GLY A 647 5.10 10.69 -18.57
C GLY A 647 5.11 10.41 -17.07
N ASP A 648 5.72 9.29 -16.67
CA ASP A 648 5.65 8.72 -15.30
C ASP A 648 6.19 9.68 -14.22
N GLY A 649 5.30 10.52 -13.69
CA GLY A 649 5.53 11.33 -12.50
C GLY A 649 6.41 12.57 -12.66
N GLY A 650 6.83 12.93 -13.89
CA GLY A 650 7.72 14.07 -14.13
C GLY A 650 7.07 15.34 -14.69
N GLY A 651 5.78 15.33 -15.00
CA GLY A 651 5.08 16.45 -15.62
C GLY A 651 5.26 17.77 -14.86
N GLY A 652 5.65 18.85 -15.58
CA GLY A 652 5.97 20.15 -14.98
C GLY A 652 7.42 20.32 -14.49
N LYS A 653 8.20 19.25 -14.33
CA LYS A 653 9.64 19.40 -14.06
C LYS A 653 10.31 20.16 -15.20
N THR A 654 11.09 21.15 -14.83
CA THR A 654 11.71 22.09 -15.75
C THR A 654 13.21 22.10 -15.54
N TYR A 655 13.97 21.96 -16.61
CA TYR A 655 15.43 21.91 -16.59
C TYR A 655 16.01 22.96 -17.50
N TYR A 656 17.05 23.65 -17.03
CA TYR A 656 17.89 24.47 -17.88
C TYR A 656 19.09 23.64 -18.36
N CYS A 657 19.25 23.54 -19.67
CA CYS A 657 20.34 22.84 -20.34
C CYS A 657 21.22 23.83 -21.08
N GLU A 658 22.38 24.17 -20.48
CA GLU A 658 23.37 25.08 -21.06
C GLU A 658 24.19 24.43 -22.18
N PHE A 659 24.26 23.09 -22.21
CA PHE A 659 25.04 22.28 -23.16
C PHE A 659 24.17 21.81 -24.36
N GLU A 660 24.84 21.26 -25.38
CA GLU A 660 24.12 20.60 -26.51
C GLU A 660 23.37 19.35 -26.01
N PHE A 661 22.10 19.22 -26.40
CA PHE A 661 21.26 18.09 -26.05
C PHE A 661 20.22 17.79 -27.13
N CYS A 662 19.70 16.57 -27.11
CA CYS A 662 18.47 16.17 -27.82
C CYS A 662 17.39 15.77 -26.83
N ALA A 663 16.13 15.68 -27.28
CA ALA A 663 15.01 15.39 -26.38
C ALA A 663 13.94 14.54 -27.03
N THR A 664 13.21 13.77 -26.19
CA THR A 664 12.06 12.97 -26.62
C THR A 664 10.81 13.86 -26.83
N ASN A 665 9.80 13.31 -27.45
CA ASN A 665 8.52 13.99 -27.72
C ASN A 665 7.72 14.34 -26.46
N PHE A 666 8.08 13.81 -25.30
CA PHE A 666 7.51 14.14 -23.99
C PHE A 666 8.18 15.36 -23.31
N VAL A 667 9.12 15.98 -23.97
CA VAL A 667 9.82 17.18 -23.49
C VAL A 667 9.46 18.38 -24.38
N MET A 668 8.90 19.40 -23.77
CA MET A 668 8.64 20.68 -24.40
C MET A 668 9.93 21.53 -24.32
N ILE A 669 10.36 22.06 -25.46
CA ILE A 669 11.54 22.91 -25.56
C ILE A 669 11.09 24.37 -25.59
N CYS A 670 11.64 25.19 -24.69
CA CYS A 670 11.34 26.61 -24.59
C CYS A 670 12.63 27.44 -24.66
N ASP A 671 12.50 28.62 -25.28
CA ASP A 671 13.52 29.68 -25.20
C ASP A 671 13.13 30.69 -24.13
N PHE A 672 14.09 31.47 -23.67
CA PHE A 672 13.81 32.64 -22.85
C PHE A 672 13.18 33.75 -23.71
N ALA A 673 12.26 34.52 -23.12
CA ALA A 673 11.66 35.64 -23.79
C ALA A 673 12.74 36.71 -24.15
N ASN A 674 12.63 37.34 -25.33
CA ASN A 674 13.63 38.26 -25.83
C ASN A 674 13.89 39.44 -24.87
N CYS A 675 12.88 39.87 -24.12
CA CYS A 675 13.00 40.99 -23.16
C CYS A 675 13.92 40.68 -21.97
N ILE A 676 14.21 39.40 -21.65
CA ILE A 676 15.01 38.98 -20.51
C ILE A 676 16.26 38.18 -20.91
N LYS A 677 16.30 37.56 -22.08
CA LYS A 677 17.31 36.59 -22.50
C LYS A 677 18.72 37.13 -22.35
N ASP A 678 18.98 38.31 -22.85
CA ASP A 678 20.33 38.93 -22.86
C ASP A 678 20.69 39.59 -21.51
N LYS A 679 19.76 39.67 -20.57
CA LYS A 679 19.99 40.22 -19.24
C LYS A 679 20.40 39.19 -18.20
N MET A 680 20.31 37.87 -18.55
CA MET A 680 20.59 36.78 -17.64
C MET A 680 21.93 36.11 -17.96
N ASP A 681 22.75 35.94 -16.94
CA ASP A 681 23.84 34.97 -16.98
C ASP A 681 23.32 33.53 -16.72
N LYS A 682 24.18 32.53 -16.81
CA LYS A 682 23.82 31.14 -16.61
C LYS A 682 23.20 30.87 -15.22
N PHE A 683 23.68 31.55 -14.17
CA PHE A 683 23.20 31.37 -12.80
C PHE A 683 21.78 31.91 -12.63
N ALA A 684 21.48 33.09 -13.21
CA ALA A 684 20.12 33.63 -13.23
C ALA A 684 19.16 32.73 -14.02
N LYS A 685 19.61 32.10 -15.11
CA LYS A 685 18.83 31.11 -15.87
C LYS A 685 18.53 29.84 -15.03
N TYR A 686 19.49 29.35 -14.25
CA TYR A 686 19.25 28.25 -13.29
C TYR A 686 18.23 28.66 -12.22
N PHE A 687 18.33 29.86 -11.63
CA PHE A 687 17.35 30.35 -10.67
C PHE A 687 15.95 30.33 -11.25
N LEU A 688 15.77 30.89 -12.45
CA LEU A 688 14.49 30.92 -13.14
C LEU A 688 13.93 29.52 -13.43
N ALA A 689 14.77 28.62 -13.95
CA ALA A 689 14.37 27.25 -14.25
C ALA A 689 13.93 26.47 -13.00
N ILE A 690 14.62 26.66 -11.86
CA ILE A 690 14.29 26.04 -10.58
C ILE A 690 12.94 26.58 -10.09
N THR A 691 12.76 27.90 -10.17
CA THR A 691 11.51 28.55 -9.73
C THR A 691 10.32 28.08 -10.57
N ILE A 692 10.47 28.02 -11.90
CA ILE A 692 9.46 27.46 -12.80
C ILE A 692 9.21 25.98 -12.47
N SER A 693 10.25 25.17 -12.31
CA SER A 693 10.15 23.76 -12.02
C SER A 693 9.34 23.48 -10.74
N GLU A 694 9.65 24.16 -9.66
CA GLU A 694 8.98 23.95 -8.39
C GLU A 694 7.51 24.41 -8.43
N THR A 695 7.24 25.52 -9.13
CA THR A 695 5.88 26.02 -9.27
C THR A 695 5.05 25.10 -10.16
N LEU A 696 5.55 24.74 -11.35
CA LEU A 696 4.84 23.86 -12.28
C LEU A 696 4.63 22.48 -11.72
N PHE A 697 5.66 21.88 -11.12
CA PHE A 697 5.60 20.54 -10.56
C PHE A 697 4.59 20.44 -9.41
N LYS A 698 4.48 21.48 -8.57
CA LYS A 698 3.49 21.56 -7.50
C LYS A 698 2.10 21.88 -7.99
N THR A 699 1.97 22.71 -9.04
CA THR A 699 0.70 23.23 -9.54
C THR A 699 0.00 22.29 -10.50
N ILE A 700 0.76 21.70 -11.44
CA ILE A 700 0.17 20.88 -12.51
C ILE A 700 -0.14 19.48 -12.01
N GLY A 701 0.50 19.06 -10.94
CA GLY A 701 0.30 17.72 -10.37
C GLY A 701 0.79 16.61 -11.30
N HIS A 702 1.12 15.49 -10.73
CA HIS A 702 1.59 14.35 -11.48
C HIS A 702 0.46 13.75 -12.33
N GLY A 703 0.73 13.40 -13.59
CA GLY A 703 -0.23 12.78 -14.50
C GLY A 703 -0.90 13.72 -15.50
N ARG A 704 -0.67 15.02 -15.44
CA ARG A 704 -1.14 15.98 -16.46
C ARG A 704 -0.15 16.10 -17.61
N THR A 705 -0.70 16.20 -18.81
CA THR A 705 0.07 16.54 -20.01
C THR A 705 -0.01 18.05 -20.25
N ILE A 706 1.15 18.70 -20.39
CA ILE A 706 1.25 20.10 -20.74
C ILE A 706 1.47 20.21 -22.25
N SER A 707 0.56 20.87 -22.96
CA SER A 707 0.69 21.07 -24.41
C SER A 707 1.24 22.46 -24.75
N GLU A 708 1.00 23.44 -23.91
CA GLU A 708 1.39 24.83 -24.05
C GLU A 708 2.16 25.33 -22.82
N VAL A 709 2.84 26.46 -22.93
CA VAL A 709 3.43 27.14 -21.77
C VAL A 709 2.31 27.61 -20.86
N PRO A 710 2.27 27.18 -19.59
CA PRO A 710 1.16 27.51 -18.70
C PRO A 710 1.12 29.00 -18.36
N ASN A 711 -0.07 29.56 -18.31
CA ASN A 711 -0.30 30.91 -17.79
C ASN A 711 -0.40 30.83 -16.24
N ILE A 712 0.74 30.63 -15.60
CA ILE A 712 0.88 30.49 -14.15
C ILE A 712 1.90 31.52 -13.69
N ASN A 713 1.64 32.20 -12.55
CA ASN A 713 2.55 33.17 -11.98
C ASN A 713 3.61 32.48 -11.09
N ILE A 714 4.82 33.01 -11.16
CA ILE A 714 5.94 32.70 -10.26
C ILE A 714 6.45 33.95 -9.58
N LYS A 715 6.95 33.80 -8.35
CA LYS A 715 7.57 34.90 -7.61
C LYS A 715 9.02 35.09 -7.97
N LEU A 716 9.42 36.25 -8.43
CA LEU A 716 10.80 36.59 -8.72
C LEU A 716 11.21 37.84 -7.93
N PRO A 717 12.50 37.95 -7.58
CA PRO A 717 13.05 39.12 -6.91
C PRO A 717 12.98 40.34 -7.82
N ILE A 718 12.70 41.53 -7.24
CA ILE A 718 12.59 42.77 -7.98
C ILE A 718 13.56 43.82 -7.45
N THR A 719 14.01 44.68 -8.37
CA THR A 719 14.73 45.92 -8.04
C THR A 719 13.81 46.98 -7.46
N ALA A 720 14.36 48.08 -6.94
CA ALA A 720 13.59 49.25 -6.49
C ALA A 720 12.69 49.85 -7.60
N LYS A 721 12.98 49.57 -8.88
CA LYS A 721 12.19 49.99 -10.04
C LYS A 721 11.08 49.02 -10.42
N LYS A 722 10.86 47.97 -9.62
CA LYS A 722 9.92 46.85 -9.88
C LYS A 722 10.24 46.03 -11.12
N GLU A 723 11.50 46.02 -11.55
CA GLU A 723 11.99 45.14 -12.61
C GLU A 723 12.59 43.89 -11.99
N ILE A 724 12.64 42.76 -12.73
CA ILE A 724 13.26 41.50 -12.27
C ILE A 724 14.74 41.76 -11.93
N ASP A 725 15.14 41.36 -10.72
CA ASP A 725 16.53 41.48 -10.24
C ASP A 725 17.37 40.28 -10.62
N PHE A 726 17.89 40.28 -11.85
CA PHE A 726 18.73 39.18 -12.35
C PHE A 726 20.07 39.09 -11.60
N ALA A 727 20.57 40.22 -11.04
CA ALA A 727 21.78 40.20 -10.23
C ALA A 727 21.59 39.46 -8.91
N TYR A 728 20.43 39.65 -8.26
CA TYR A 728 20.06 38.86 -7.09
C TYR A 728 19.98 37.39 -7.44
N MET A 729 19.26 37.01 -8.52
CA MET A 729 19.10 35.63 -8.96
C MET A 729 20.45 34.94 -9.19
N SER A 730 21.37 35.63 -9.88
CA SER A 730 22.71 35.14 -10.14
C SER A 730 23.51 34.94 -8.86
N ASN A 731 23.55 35.97 -7.99
CA ASN A 731 24.26 35.91 -6.72
C ASN A 731 23.73 34.84 -5.78
N TYR A 732 22.41 34.62 -5.78
CA TYR A 732 21.77 33.58 -4.96
C TYR A 732 22.28 32.19 -5.35
N ILE A 733 22.24 31.84 -6.64
CA ILE A 733 22.71 30.53 -7.13
C ILE A 733 24.22 30.36 -6.87
N GLN A 734 25.02 31.39 -7.05
CA GLN A 734 26.48 31.30 -6.81
C GLN A 734 26.86 30.99 -5.35
N LYS A 735 25.94 31.14 -4.39
CA LYS A 735 26.15 30.73 -2.99
C LYS A 735 25.78 29.29 -2.72
N ILE A 736 24.94 28.70 -3.57
CA ILE A 736 24.47 27.33 -3.40
C ILE A 736 25.63 26.34 -3.56
N GLN A 737 25.61 25.31 -2.75
CA GLN A 737 26.60 24.22 -2.82
C GLN A 737 26.64 23.60 -4.22
N TYR A 738 27.82 23.31 -4.74
CA TYR A 738 28.11 22.78 -6.09
C TYR A 738 27.95 23.78 -7.26
N ALA A 739 27.54 25.02 -7.02
CA ALA A 739 27.36 26.01 -8.09
C ALA A 739 28.69 26.31 -8.83
N GLU A 740 29.83 26.09 -8.18
CA GLU A 740 31.14 26.24 -8.82
C GLU A 740 31.38 25.25 -9.98
N PHE A 741 30.59 24.21 -10.11
CA PHE A 741 30.69 23.20 -11.17
C PHE A 741 29.62 23.33 -12.27
N LEU A 742 28.73 24.33 -12.16
CA LEU A 742 27.76 24.66 -13.22
C LEU A 742 28.44 25.20 -14.48
#